data_560f393aba27a6b84334ebdf40d81414
#
_entry.id   560f393aba27a6b84334ebdf40d81414
#
_cell.length_a   1.000
_cell.length_b   1.000
_cell.length_c   1.000
_cell.angle_alpha   90.00
_cell.angle_beta   90.00
_cell.angle_gamma   90.00
#
_symmetry.space_group_name_H-M   'P 1'
#
loop_
_entity.id
_entity.type
_entity.pdbx_description
1 polymer ?
#
loop_
_entity_poly.entity_id
_entity_poly.type
_entity_poly.pdbx_seq_one_letter_code
_entity_poly.pdbx_strand_id
1 'polypeptide(L)'
;MQNTELLLKELTLEEKCALLSGAETFKTRGMPQHGIPQIWLSDGPHGLRKQAGESDHLGLNPSVPATCFPTASAVANSWDAALGEEIGAALGEEAAAQEVSVVLGPGLNMKRNPLCGRSFEYFSEDPYLAGKLAAGYIRGIQSKGVAACPKHFAVKSQETRRMASDSIVDERTLREIYLTGFEIAVKEGHPRSIMSSYNLVNGTYANENKHLLMEILRGEWGFDGAVITDWGGSNDHALGVKNGSTLEMPAPGGDSVRELLAAVESGKISESDIDARLSELLPLVFDTKAALDAAPREFDAAAHHALARRAAEESLVLLKNEGSLLPLAAGSKVAVIGDFAKNPRYQGAGSSMVNSTQVDVLLDKLIDSELNVIGYQQGFDRHGKPDAALQKSACELATQADTVILCMGLDEIAESEGLDRSNLRLAQNQVDLLQAVAAVNPKIVVVLYSGSVVETPWLDNCQALLYAALGGQAGAGAVADALTGKVNPCGKLAETWPLAYADVPSAADFATRRKTVEYREELYIGYRYFTTAEKAVRFPFGYGMSYTTFAYSDLVADEQGVSLTVTNTGSVAGTEIVQLYIAKKNSELFRPAKELKGFARVTLAPGEKQRITIMLDDKAFRFWNVKANRWEIEGGEYELLVGASVEDIRLCEKISVHGTATVHPYEDRDLDCYYKGDVLHVSDADFEKLLGHPIPKGKTKIDRNLTLGELNHARSPLGWLVWLVLTILLDVSYKRGKPDLNILFQYNMPLRALAKMTNGAISMGMVDGIVMELQGFWILGLVRVIYEAIKNVVLNAQMEKRLRGA
;
A
#
# COMPACT_ATOMS: atom_id res chain seq x y z
N MET A 1 -7.75 -25.40 24.24
CA MET A 1 -8.52 -24.89 23.09
C MET A 1 -10.00 -25.08 23.42
N GLN A 2 -10.79 -24.01 23.48
CA GLN A 2 -12.23 -24.10 23.62
C GLN A 2 -12.78 -24.74 22.35
N ASN A 3 -13.67 -25.72 22.47
CA ASN A 3 -14.19 -26.40 21.28
C ASN A 3 -15.19 -25.48 20.56
N THR A 4 -14.76 -24.85 19.46
CA THR A 4 -15.57 -23.91 18.67
C THR A 4 -16.93 -24.51 18.26
N GLU A 5 -16.98 -25.78 17.89
CA GLU A 5 -18.24 -26.44 17.52
C GLU A 5 -19.25 -26.55 18.66
N LEU A 6 -18.77 -26.77 19.90
CA LEU A 6 -19.65 -26.78 21.08
C LEU A 6 -20.15 -25.37 21.38
N LEU A 7 -19.25 -24.39 21.33
CA LEU A 7 -19.61 -22.99 21.56
C LEU A 7 -20.66 -22.49 20.56
N LEU A 8 -20.54 -22.84 19.28
CA LEU A 8 -21.53 -22.49 18.25
C LEU A 8 -22.94 -23.07 18.53
N LYS A 9 -23.03 -24.21 19.22
CA LYS A 9 -24.31 -24.79 19.61
C LYS A 9 -24.96 -24.10 20.83
N GLU A 10 -24.16 -23.43 21.66
CA GLU A 10 -24.62 -22.71 22.84
C GLU A 10 -25.08 -21.29 22.54
N LEU A 11 -24.53 -20.67 21.47
CA LEU A 11 -24.85 -19.31 21.04
C LEU A 11 -26.24 -19.26 20.37
N THR A 12 -27.04 -18.27 20.75
CA THR A 12 -28.26 -17.92 20.01
C THR A 12 -27.94 -17.32 18.66
N LEU A 13 -28.84 -17.38 17.70
CA LEU A 13 -28.65 -16.76 16.38
C LEU A 13 -28.35 -15.25 16.48
N GLU A 14 -29.00 -14.53 17.42
CA GLU A 14 -28.75 -13.10 17.66
C GLU A 14 -27.32 -12.85 18.14
N GLU A 15 -26.80 -13.65 19.05
CA GLU A 15 -25.42 -13.59 19.51
C GLU A 15 -24.42 -13.92 18.42
N LYS A 16 -24.68 -14.94 17.62
CA LYS A 16 -23.88 -15.30 16.44
C LYS A 16 -23.80 -14.13 15.46
N CYS A 17 -24.93 -13.52 15.11
CA CYS A 17 -24.97 -12.36 14.23
C CYS A 17 -24.22 -11.16 14.81
N ALA A 18 -24.31 -10.95 16.14
CA ALA A 18 -23.65 -9.83 16.80
C ALA A 18 -22.11 -9.94 16.81
N LEU A 19 -21.56 -11.16 16.88
CA LEU A 19 -20.12 -11.41 16.83
C LEU A 19 -19.48 -11.07 15.48
N LEU A 20 -20.24 -11.07 14.38
CA LEU A 20 -19.74 -10.78 13.04
C LEU A 20 -19.61 -9.28 12.74
N SER A 21 -19.75 -8.41 13.75
CA SER A 21 -19.51 -6.97 13.62
C SER A 21 -18.75 -6.40 14.81
N GLY A 22 -17.99 -5.32 14.57
CA GLY A 22 -17.28 -4.61 15.63
C GLY A 22 -18.22 -4.01 16.67
N ALA A 23 -17.74 -3.89 17.89
CA ALA A 23 -18.46 -3.23 19.00
C ALA A 23 -18.04 -1.77 19.18
N GLU A 24 -16.78 -1.47 18.87
CA GLU A 24 -16.16 -0.13 18.88
C GLU A 24 -15.33 0.06 17.62
N THR A 25 -14.82 1.26 17.42
CA THR A 25 -14.04 1.60 16.20
C THR A 25 -12.92 0.61 15.87
N PHE A 26 -12.23 0.08 16.89
CA PHE A 26 -11.11 -0.85 16.74
C PHE A 26 -11.23 -2.13 17.58
N LYS A 27 -12.44 -2.47 18.03
CA LYS A 27 -12.62 -3.66 18.87
C LYS A 27 -13.73 -4.56 18.37
N THR A 28 -13.50 -5.86 18.47
CA THR A 28 -14.55 -6.87 18.25
C THR A 28 -15.57 -6.84 19.38
N ARG A 29 -16.66 -7.58 19.22
CA ARG A 29 -17.62 -7.80 20.29
C ARG A 29 -17.14 -8.96 21.18
N GLY A 30 -17.03 -8.72 22.48
CA GLY A 30 -16.86 -9.77 23.49
C GLY A 30 -18.22 -10.26 23.98
N MET A 31 -18.26 -11.53 24.44
CA MET A 31 -19.41 -12.15 25.14
C MET A 31 -18.93 -12.89 26.37
N PRO A 32 -18.73 -12.19 27.51
CA PRO A 32 -18.18 -12.78 28.74
C PRO A 32 -18.98 -13.96 29.26
N GLN A 33 -20.34 -13.98 29.06
CA GLN A 33 -21.22 -15.08 29.46
C GLN A 33 -20.89 -16.40 28.74
N HIS A 34 -20.24 -16.34 27.59
CA HIS A 34 -19.76 -17.49 26.82
C HIS A 34 -18.24 -17.60 26.81
N GLY A 35 -17.54 -16.78 27.62
CA GLY A 35 -16.07 -16.76 27.65
C GLY A 35 -15.40 -16.22 26.39
N ILE A 36 -16.13 -15.51 25.51
CA ILE A 36 -15.57 -14.90 24.30
C ILE A 36 -14.98 -13.54 24.64
N PRO A 37 -13.65 -13.34 24.52
CA PRO A 37 -13.03 -12.07 24.83
C PRO A 37 -13.26 -11.04 23.72
N GLN A 38 -13.22 -9.76 24.09
CA GLN A 38 -13.05 -8.67 23.14
C GLN A 38 -11.57 -8.57 22.78
N ILE A 39 -11.25 -8.38 21.51
CA ILE A 39 -9.89 -8.14 21.04
C ILE A 39 -9.76 -6.78 20.35
N TRP A 40 -8.54 -6.22 20.33
CA TRP A 40 -8.18 -4.95 19.73
C TRP A 40 -7.52 -5.16 18.36
N LEU A 41 -7.99 -4.44 17.35
CA LEU A 41 -7.34 -4.28 16.05
C LEU A 41 -6.67 -2.90 16.01
N SER A 42 -5.54 -2.74 15.32
CA SER A 42 -4.88 -1.43 15.21
C SER A 42 -4.24 -1.24 13.85
N ASP A 43 -4.30 -0.02 13.32
CA ASP A 43 -3.44 0.36 12.21
C ASP A 43 -1.97 0.19 12.60
N GLY A 44 -1.12 -0.12 11.61
CA GLY A 44 0.28 -0.35 11.91
C GLY A 44 1.11 -0.97 10.79
N PRO A 45 0.98 -0.57 9.50
CA PRO A 45 1.76 -1.19 8.43
C PRO A 45 3.28 -0.93 8.54
N HIS A 46 3.69 0.18 9.18
CA HIS A 46 5.11 0.50 9.43
C HIS A 46 5.39 1.02 10.84
N GLY A 47 4.45 0.83 11.76
CA GLY A 47 4.52 1.23 13.18
C GLY A 47 3.13 1.22 13.76
N LEU A 48 3.00 0.70 14.98
CA LEU A 48 1.70 0.54 15.60
C LEU A 48 1.03 1.89 15.86
N ARG A 49 -0.28 1.97 15.57
CA ARG A 49 -1.07 3.15 15.82
C ARG A 49 -2.30 2.86 16.67
N LYS A 50 -2.08 2.40 17.89
CA LYS A 50 -3.14 2.23 18.88
C LYS A 50 -3.60 3.61 19.36
N GLN A 51 -4.86 3.96 19.11
CA GLN A 51 -5.42 5.24 19.52
C GLN A 51 -5.58 5.31 21.04
N ALA A 52 -5.24 6.47 21.62
CA ALA A 52 -5.38 6.76 23.04
C ALA A 52 -6.61 7.65 23.27
N GLY A 53 -7.60 7.16 24.03
CA GLY A 53 -8.84 7.90 24.27
C GLY A 53 -9.92 7.66 23.23
N GLU A 54 -10.63 8.72 22.82
CA GLU A 54 -11.67 8.63 21.78
C GLU A 54 -11.05 8.31 20.42
N SER A 55 -11.61 7.31 19.75
CA SER A 55 -11.12 6.84 18.45
C SER A 55 -11.75 7.61 17.31
N ASP A 56 -10.96 7.89 16.26
CA ASP A 56 -11.44 8.42 14.98
C ASP A 56 -11.14 7.46 13.82
N HIS A 57 -11.75 7.69 12.67
CA HIS A 57 -11.62 6.82 11.48
C HIS A 57 -10.42 7.16 10.59
N LEU A 58 -9.79 8.32 10.75
CA LEU A 58 -8.65 8.78 9.94
C LEU A 58 -7.35 8.81 10.71
N GLY A 59 -7.44 8.54 12.00
CA GLY A 59 -6.28 8.51 12.86
C GLY A 59 -5.67 9.89 13.13
N LEU A 60 -6.48 10.91 13.31
CA LEU A 60 -6.05 12.26 13.68
C LEU A 60 -5.91 12.42 15.19
N ASN A 61 -6.62 11.60 15.98
CA ASN A 61 -6.54 11.61 17.43
C ASN A 61 -5.21 11.04 17.93
N PRO A 62 -4.76 11.44 19.14
CA PRO A 62 -3.52 10.94 19.72
C PRO A 62 -3.47 9.41 19.79
N SER A 63 -2.32 8.85 19.50
CA SER A 63 -2.05 7.42 19.65
C SER A 63 -0.93 7.15 20.66
N VAL A 64 -0.88 5.92 21.14
CA VAL A 64 0.18 5.45 22.03
C VAL A 64 1.52 5.53 21.27
N PRO A 65 2.61 5.99 21.90
CA PRO A 65 3.92 5.99 21.25
C PRO A 65 4.36 4.59 20.83
N ALA A 66 4.93 4.50 19.61
CA ALA A 66 5.43 3.27 19.03
C ALA A 66 6.66 3.56 18.13
N THR A 67 7.37 2.53 17.71
CA THR A 67 8.46 2.69 16.76
C THR A 67 7.91 2.90 15.36
N CYS A 68 8.31 4.00 14.71
CA CYS A 68 8.02 4.24 13.30
C CYS A 68 9.16 3.67 12.46
N PHE A 69 8.96 2.50 11.87
CA PHE A 69 9.86 1.90 10.90
C PHE A 69 9.79 2.62 9.55
N PRO A 70 10.74 2.40 8.63
CA PRO A 70 10.61 2.88 7.26
C PRO A 70 9.31 2.39 6.62
N THR A 71 8.68 3.22 5.79
CA THR A 71 7.45 2.85 5.09
C THR A 71 7.67 1.66 4.14
N ALA A 72 6.59 0.98 3.73
CA ALA A 72 6.69 -0.15 2.80
C ALA A 72 7.43 0.21 1.50
N SER A 73 7.20 1.41 0.96
CA SER A 73 7.92 1.90 -0.22
C SER A 73 9.43 2.08 0.00
N ALA A 74 9.84 2.42 1.22
CA ALA A 74 11.25 2.49 1.58
C ALA A 74 11.85 1.09 1.74
N VAL A 75 11.24 0.25 2.60
CA VAL A 75 11.74 -1.13 2.85
C VAL A 75 11.81 -1.95 1.56
N ALA A 76 10.91 -1.72 0.61
CA ALA A 76 10.93 -2.42 -0.67
C ALA A 76 12.24 -2.22 -1.45
N ASN A 77 12.91 -1.08 -1.28
CA ASN A 77 14.22 -0.82 -1.90
C ASN A 77 15.34 -1.70 -1.30
N SER A 78 15.15 -2.30 -0.13
CA SER A 78 16.11 -3.26 0.43
C SER A 78 16.13 -4.60 -0.30
N TRP A 79 15.03 -4.98 -0.97
CA TRP A 79 14.82 -6.29 -1.59
C TRP A 79 15.11 -7.45 -0.60
N ASP A 80 14.74 -7.27 0.67
CA ASP A 80 15.06 -8.21 1.75
C ASP A 80 13.81 -8.63 2.53
N ALA A 81 13.33 -9.84 2.23
CA ALA A 81 12.19 -10.41 2.93
C ALA A 81 12.53 -10.80 4.39
N ALA A 82 13.81 -11.09 4.69
CA ALA A 82 14.24 -11.41 6.05
C ALA A 82 14.25 -10.14 6.92
N LEU A 83 14.71 -9.00 6.40
CA LEU A 83 14.56 -7.71 7.05
C LEU A 83 13.08 -7.37 7.29
N GLY A 84 12.22 -7.67 6.31
CA GLY A 84 10.76 -7.55 6.45
C GLY A 84 10.23 -8.41 7.61
N GLU A 85 10.74 -9.62 7.79
CA GLU A 85 10.37 -10.51 8.89
C GLU A 85 10.83 -9.98 10.26
N GLU A 86 12.03 -9.43 10.35
CA GLU A 86 12.54 -8.80 11.58
C GLU A 86 11.71 -7.56 11.96
N ILE A 87 11.37 -6.68 11.00
CA ILE A 87 10.49 -5.54 11.24
C ILE A 87 9.11 -6.03 11.69
N GLY A 88 8.57 -7.05 11.02
CA GLY A 88 7.31 -7.67 11.39
C GLY A 88 7.32 -8.22 12.82
N ALA A 89 8.42 -8.86 13.24
CA ALA A 89 8.57 -9.35 14.61
C ALA A 89 8.58 -8.22 15.63
N ALA A 90 9.26 -7.12 15.36
CA ALA A 90 9.25 -5.93 16.22
C ALA A 90 7.85 -5.29 16.31
N LEU A 91 7.14 -5.16 15.18
CA LEU A 91 5.74 -4.72 15.16
C LEU A 91 4.83 -5.63 16.00
N GLY A 92 4.98 -6.94 15.88
CA GLY A 92 4.24 -7.93 16.67
C GLY A 92 4.54 -7.83 18.17
N GLU A 93 5.80 -7.57 18.55
CA GLU A 93 6.21 -7.38 19.93
C GLU A 93 5.58 -6.12 20.54
N GLU A 94 5.63 -4.99 19.85
CA GLU A 94 4.96 -3.77 20.30
C GLU A 94 3.44 -3.93 20.37
N ALA A 95 2.83 -4.63 19.39
CA ALA A 95 1.41 -4.94 19.40
C ALA A 95 1.02 -5.79 20.61
N ALA A 96 1.80 -6.83 20.90
CA ALA A 96 1.57 -7.68 22.06
C ALA A 96 1.71 -6.88 23.38
N ALA A 97 2.75 -6.07 23.52
CA ALA A 97 2.96 -5.22 24.68
C ALA A 97 1.82 -4.21 24.89
N GLN A 98 1.22 -3.74 23.81
CA GLN A 98 0.09 -2.82 23.83
C GLN A 98 -1.29 -3.51 23.79
N GLU A 99 -1.37 -4.84 23.97
CA GLU A 99 -2.63 -5.61 23.95
C GLU A 99 -3.42 -5.47 22.64
N VAL A 100 -2.73 -5.43 21.49
CA VAL A 100 -3.31 -5.44 20.17
C VAL A 100 -3.23 -6.84 19.58
N SER A 101 -4.38 -7.42 19.25
CA SER A 101 -4.48 -8.79 18.72
C SER A 101 -4.27 -8.87 17.22
N VAL A 102 -4.61 -7.80 16.49
CA VAL A 102 -4.52 -7.77 15.02
C VAL A 102 -3.84 -6.48 14.56
N VAL A 103 -2.74 -6.60 13.84
CA VAL A 103 -2.09 -5.47 13.15
C VAL A 103 -2.64 -5.39 11.72
N LEU A 104 -3.25 -4.24 11.37
CA LEU A 104 -3.84 -3.98 10.05
C LEU A 104 -2.74 -3.63 9.03
N GLY A 105 -2.03 -4.63 8.62
CA GLY A 105 -0.90 -4.56 7.70
C GLY A 105 -0.26 -5.94 7.46
N PRO A 106 0.68 -6.00 6.49
CA PRO A 106 1.20 -4.93 5.63
C PRO A 106 0.25 -4.53 4.50
N GLY A 107 0.47 -3.33 3.92
CA GLY A 107 -0.15 -2.91 2.67
C GLY A 107 0.64 -3.45 1.47
N LEU A 108 -0.04 -4.10 0.50
CA LEU A 108 0.65 -4.69 -0.65
C LEU A 108 -0.07 -4.53 -1.99
N ASN A 109 -0.95 -3.54 -2.13
CA ASN A 109 -1.53 -3.20 -3.43
C ASN A 109 -0.44 -2.80 -4.43
N MET A 110 -0.68 -3.08 -5.71
CA MET A 110 0.26 -2.73 -6.76
C MET A 110 0.35 -1.21 -6.95
N LYS A 111 1.56 -0.68 -7.12
CA LYS A 111 1.82 0.69 -7.52
C LYS A 111 1.54 0.86 -9.01
N ARG A 112 0.24 0.84 -9.38
CA ARG A 112 -0.23 0.96 -10.75
C ARG A 112 0.06 2.33 -11.34
N ASN A 113 -0.17 3.38 -10.55
CA ASN A 113 0.04 4.76 -10.95
C ASN A 113 0.78 5.52 -9.83
N PRO A 114 1.88 6.20 -10.13
CA PRO A 114 2.70 6.87 -9.14
C PRO A 114 2.05 8.08 -8.46
N LEU A 115 0.89 8.55 -8.95
CA LEU A 115 0.10 9.61 -8.29
C LEU A 115 -0.80 9.09 -7.15
N CYS A 116 -0.93 7.78 -6.94
CA CYS A 116 -1.71 7.25 -5.83
C CYS A 116 -1.19 7.79 -4.49
N GLY A 117 -2.06 8.43 -3.72
CA GLY A 117 -1.68 9.08 -2.45
C GLY A 117 -1.14 8.13 -1.38
N ARG A 118 -1.50 6.84 -1.45
CA ARG A 118 -1.02 5.78 -0.54
C ARG A 118 0.14 4.96 -1.10
N SER A 119 0.80 5.41 -2.18
CA SER A 119 1.97 4.69 -2.73
C SER A 119 3.10 4.48 -1.71
N PHE A 120 3.25 5.37 -0.73
CA PHE A 120 4.22 5.20 0.36
C PHE A 120 3.95 3.96 1.23
N GLU A 121 2.70 3.51 1.32
CA GLU A 121 2.25 2.39 2.17
C GLU A 121 2.35 1.03 1.46
N TYR A 122 2.65 1.02 0.16
CA TYR A 122 2.73 -0.18 -0.68
C TYR A 122 4.17 -0.45 -1.13
N PHE A 123 4.53 -1.73 -1.29
CA PHE A 123 5.90 -2.13 -1.58
C PHE A 123 6.35 -1.75 -2.99
N SER A 124 5.73 -2.30 -4.03
CA SER A 124 6.31 -2.29 -5.37
C SER A 124 5.24 -2.21 -6.48
N GLU A 125 5.70 -1.90 -7.69
CA GLU A 125 4.98 -2.11 -8.94
C GLU A 125 5.06 -3.58 -9.41
N ASP A 126 5.93 -4.38 -8.80
CA ASP A 126 6.11 -5.80 -9.12
C ASP A 126 5.43 -6.69 -8.08
N PRO A 127 4.51 -7.60 -8.50
CA PRO A 127 3.76 -8.45 -7.57
C PRO A 127 4.61 -9.52 -6.89
N TYR A 128 5.70 -9.97 -7.53
CA TYR A 128 6.59 -10.97 -6.93
C TYR A 128 7.38 -10.36 -5.76
N LEU A 129 8.03 -9.21 -5.99
CA LEU A 129 8.76 -8.48 -4.95
C LEU A 129 7.81 -8.08 -3.79
N ALA A 130 6.66 -7.50 -4.11
CA ALA A 130 5.67 -7.10 -3.10
C ALA A 130 5.18 -8.28 -2.26
N GLY A 131 4.89 -9.42 -2.90
CA GLY A 131 4.42 -10.63 -2.23
C GLY A 131 5.45 -11.25 -1.30
N LYS A 132 6.73 -11.35 -1.73
CA LYS A 132 7.82 -11.91 -0.91
C LYS A 132 8.09 -11.05 0.34
N LEU A 133 8.11 -9.73 0.18
CA LEU A 133 8.27 -8.80 1.32
C LEU A 133 7.08 -8.90 2.28
N ALA A 134 5.85 -8.89 1.76
CA ALA A 134 4.65 -9.02 2.58
C ALA A 134 4.62 -10.34 3.35
N ALA A 135 5.01 -11.45 2.73
CA ALA A 135 5.10 -12.75 3.41
C ALA A 135 6.08 -12.73 4.59
N GLY A 136 7.24 -12.06 4.44
CA GLY A 136 8.17 -11.84 5.55
C GLY A 136 7.52 -11.07 6.71
N TYR A 137 6.94 -9.90 6.43
CA TYR A 137 6.23 -9.11 7.45
C TYR A 137 5.16 -9.92 8.18
N ILE A 138 4.35 -10.71 7.46
CA ILE A 138 3.28 -11.53 8.03
C ILE A 138 3.87 -12.55 9.01
N ARG A 139 4.90 -13.30 8.59
CA ARG A 139 5.55 -14.28 9.48
C ARG A 139 6.13 -13.63 10.73
N GLY A 140 6.80 -12.48 10.55
CA GLY A 140 7.36 -11.72 11.66
C GLY A 140 6.31 -11.30 12.68
N ILE A 141 5.24 -10.60 12.25
CA ILE A 141 4.13 -10.18 13.13
C ILE A 141 3.56 -11.39 13.87
N GLN A 142 3.28 -12.47 13.16
CA GLN A 142 2.63 -13.65 13.72
C GLN A 142 3.54 -14.49 14.64
N SER A 143 4.87 -14.34 14.53
CA SER A 143 5.83 -14.98 15.43
C SER A 143 5.67 -14.57 16.89
N LYS A 144 4.98 -13.45 17.16
CA LYS A 144 4.70 -12.91 18.49
C LYS A 144 3.27 -13.21 18.98
N GLY A 145 2.53 -14.07 18.25
CA GLY A 145 1.17 -14.44 18.62
C GLY A 145 0.09 -13.40 18.25
N VAL A 146 0.49 -12.33 17.60
CA VAL A 146 -0.40 -11.30 17.03
C VAL A 146 -0.77 -11.71 15.61
N ALA A 147 -1.98 -11.42 15.16
CA ALA A 147 -2.37 -11.69 13.76
C ALA A 147 -1.97 -10.53 12.85
N ALA A 148 -1.45 -10.85 11.66
CA ALA A 148 -1.29 -9.93 10.57
C ALA A 148 -2.57 -9.87 9.73
N CYS A 149 -2.86 -8.69 9.16
CA CYS A 149 -4.01 -8.44 8.30
C CYS A 149 -3.56 -7.71 7.02
N PRO A 150 -2.93 -8.43 6.05
CA PRO A 150 -2.51 -7.83 4.80
C PRO A 150 -3.68 -7.16 4.08
N LYS A 151 -3.40 -6.02 3.40
CA LYS A 151 -4.43 -5.13 2.84
C LYS A 151 -3.97 -4.44 1.56
N HIS A 152 -4.92 -3.99 0.71
CA HIS A 152 -6.37 -4.12 0.74
C HIS A 152 -6.79 -5.07 -0.40
N PHE A 153 -7.42 -6.18 -0.08
CA PHE A 153 -7.80 -7.24 -1.03
C PHE A 153 -9.13 -6.93 -1.71
N ALA A 154 -9.22 -6.52 -3.02
CA ALA A 154 -8.10 -6.35 -3.93
C ALA A 154 -8.39 -5.23 -4.95
N VAL A 155 -7.41 -5.01 -5.86
CA VAL A 155 -7.55 -4.12 -7.03
C VAL A 155 -7.91 -2.68 -6.63
N LYS A 156 -7.27 -2.17 -5.58
CA LYS A 156 -7.36 -0.77 -5.13
C LYS A 156 -6.10 -0.02 -5.51
N SER A 157 -6.19 0.93 -6.45
CA SER A 157 -5.04 1.65 -7.00
C SER A 157 -5.12 3.17 -6.93
N GLN A 158 -6.18 3.73 -6.34
CA GLN A 158 -6.39 5.17 -6.19
C GLN A 158 -7.17 5.51 -4.92
N GLU A 159 -7.05 6.76 -4.46
CA GLU A 159 -7.80 7.29 -3.32
C GLU A 159 -9.08 8.01 -3.74
N THR A 160 -9.07 8.62 -4.94
CA THR A 160 -10.25 9.30 -5.51
C THR A 160 -11.41 8.32 -5.62
N ARG A 161 -12.55 8.63 -4.95
CA ARG A 161 -13.77 7.80 -4.89
C ARG A 161 -13.53 6.37 -4.39
N ARG A 162 -12.53 6.13 -3.57
CA ARG A 162 -12.07 4.79 -3.14
C ARG A 162 -13.18 3.87 -2.62
N MET A 163 -14.26 4.44 -2.00
CA MET A 163 -15.39 3.68 -1.45
C MET A 163 -16.53 3.44 -2.44
N ALA A 164 -16.45 3.96 -3.67
CA ALA A 164 -17.54 3.94 -4.64
C ALA A 164 -17.09 3.80 -6.10
N SER A 165 -15.79 3.56 -6.35
CA SER A 165 -15.26 3.26 -7.67
C SER A 165 -15.37 1.78 -8.00
N ASP A 166 -15.57 1.47 -9.28
CA ASP A 166 -15.62 0.10 -9.81
C ASP A 166 -14.36 -0.16 -10.65
N SER A 167 -13.49 -1.04 -10.17
CA SER A 167 -12.29 -1.48 -10.86
C SER A 167 -12.67 -2.48 -11.94
N ILE A 168 -12.59 -2.07 -13.21
CA ILE A 168 -12.86 -2.91 -14.37
C ILE A 168 -11.55 -3.49 -14.85
N VAL A 169 -11.39 -4.77 -14.68
CA VAL A 169 -10.15 -5.52 -14.95
C VAL A 169 -10.46 -6.87 -15.56
N ASP A 170 -9.71 -7.28 -16.61
CA ASP A 170 -9.82 -8.63 -17.16
C ASP A 170 -9.23 -9.68 -16.20
N GLU A 171 -9.62 -10.94 -16.38
CA GLU A 171 -9.25 -12.02 -15.45
C GLU A 171 -7.76 -12.32 -15.43
N ARG A 172 -7.07 -12.19 -16.58
CA ARG A 172 -5.64 -12.44 -16.67
C ARG A 172 -4.85 -11.38 -15.90
N THR A 173 -5.14 -10.12 -16.12
CA THR A 173 -4.56 -8.98 -15.37
C THR A 173 -4.85 -9.10 -13.87
N LEU A 174 -6.09 -9.44 -13.52
CA LEU A 174 -6.49 -9.66 -12.14
C LEU A 174 -5.58 -10.70 -11.47
N ARG A 175 -5.38 -11.85 -12.11
CA ARG A 175 -4.60 -12.98 -11.57
C ARG A 175 -3.10 -12.74 -11.57
N GLU A 176 -2.53 -12.30 -12.71
CA GLU A 176 -1.08 -12.22 -12.90
C GLU A 176 -0.47 -11.01 -12.18
N ILE A 177 -1.20 -9.89 -12.07
CA ILE A 177 -0.69 -8.64 -11.49
C ILE A 177 -1.28 -8.38 -10.10
N TYR A 178 -2.61 -8.23 -10.00
CA TYR A 178 -3.24 -7.68 -8.78
C TYR A 178 -3.45 -8.70 -7.67
N LEU A 179 -3.48 -9.99 -7.99
CA LEU A 179 -3.65 -11.07 -7.01
C LEU A 179 -2.38 -11.85 -6.71
N THR A 180 -1.38 -11.88 -7.60
CA THR A 180 -0.14 -12.67 -7.38
C THR A 180 0.59 -12.29 -6.08
N GLY A 181 0.70 -10.97 -5.76
CA GLY A 181 1.31 -10.55 -4.50
C GLY A 181 0.54 -11.05 -3.27
N PHE A 182 -0.79 -11.02 -3.32
CA PHE A 182 -1.64 -11.57 -2.25
C PHE A 182 -1.56 -13.10 -2.18
N GLU A 183 -1.49 -13.80 -3.33
CA GLU A 183 -1.30 -15.26 -3.36
C GLU A 183 -0.01 -15.66 -2.63
N ILE A 184 1.10 -14.97 -2.91
CA ILE A 184 2.38 -15.19 -2.23
C ILE A 184 2.25 -14.91 -0.73
N ALA A 185 1.66 -13.77 -0.37
CA ALA A 185 1.45 -13.38 1.02
C ALA A 185 0.62 -14.41 1.80
N VAL A 186 -0.44 -14.96 1.18
CA VAL A 186 -1.29 -15.99 1.80
C VAL A 186 -0.56 -17.33 1.88
N LYS A 187 0.04 -17.81 0.78
CA LYS A 187 0.65 -19.15 0.73
C LYS A 187 2.00 -19.26 1.45
N GLU A 188 2.76 -18.17 1.56
CA GLU A 188 4.08 -18.17 2.21
C GLU A 188 4.10 -17.44 3.58
N GLY A 189 3.18 -16.52 3.79
CA GLY A 189 3.03 -15.79 5.06
C GLY A 189 2.00 -16.40 5.99
N HIS A 190 1.01 -17.13 5.48
CA HIS A 190 -0.09 -17.75 6.24
C HIS A 190 -0.82 -16.78 7.19
N PRO A 191 -1.33 -15.63 6.69
CA PRO A 191 -1.98 -14.64 7.54
C PRO A 191 -3.25 -15.20 8.18
N ARG A 192 -3.48 -14.86 9.44
CA ARG A 192 -4.70 -15.25 10.19
C ARG A 192 -5.91 -14.38 9.87
N SER A 193 -5.67 -13.25 9.23
CA SER A 193 -6.72 -12.38 8.71
C SER A 193 -6.26 -11.66 7.44
N ILE A 194 -7.21 -11.13 6.67
CA ILE A 194 -6.98 -10.30 5.49
C ILE A 194 -8.03 -9.20 5.44
N MET A 195 -7.67 -7.99 4.99
CA MET A 195 -8.63 -6.89 4.86
C MET A 195 -9.10 -6.76 3.42
N SER A 196 -10.43 -6.82 3.20
CA SER A 196 -11.03 -6.54 1.89
C SER A 196 -10.96 -5.04 1.57
N SER A 197 -10.88 -4.70 0.28
CA SER A 197 -10.82 -3.30 -0.15
C SER A 197 -12.20 -2.65 -0.25
N TYR A 198 -12.22 -1.30 -0.30
CA TYR A 198 -13.45 -0.51 -0.38
C TYR A 198 -14.19 -0.61 -1.72
N ASN A 199 -13.45 -0.75 -2.82
CA ASN A 199 -13.94 -0.59 -4.19
C ASN A 199 -14.78 -1.80 -4.64
N LEU A 200 -15.53 -1.59 -5.71
CA LEU A 200 -16.07 -2.70 -6.48
C LEU A 200 -14.96 -3.27 -7.38
N VAL A 201 -15.08 -4.55 -7.69
CA VAL A 201 -14.29 -5.25 -8.71
C VAL A 201 -15.27 -5.90 -9.67
N ASN A 202 -15.27 -5.44 -10.92
CA ASN A 202 -16.17 -5.91 -11.97
C ASN A 202 -17.65 -5.91 -11.53
N GLY A 203 -18.10 -4.80 -10.93
CA GLY A 203 -19.49 -4.57 -10.53
C GLY A 203 -19.91 -5.04 -9.14
N THR A 204 -19.01 -5.73 -8.39
CA THR A 204 -19.34 -6.25 -7.05
C THR A 204 -18.32 -5.70 -6.03
N TYR A 205 -18.81 -5.21 -4.88
CA TYR A 205 -17.92 -4.78 -3.80
C TYR A 205 -16.98 -5.90 -3.37
N ALA A 206 -15.70 -5.59 -3.15
CA ALA A 206 -14.69 -6.60 -2.86
C ALA A 206 -15.05 -7.49 -1.66
N ASN A 207 -15.68 -6.92 -0.62
CA ASN A 207 -16.13 -7.66 0.57
C ASN A 207 -17.40 -8.50 0.36
N GLU A 208 -18.01 -8.44 -0.80
CA GLU A 208 -19.19 -9.23 -1.20
C GLU A 208 -18.90 -10.13 -2.42
N ASN A 209 -17.70 -10.04 -2.95
CA ASN A 209 -17.32 -10.67 -4.21
C ASN A 209 -17.00 -12.15 -4.00
N LYS A 210 -17.96 -13.01 -4.37
CA LYS A 210 -17.82 -14.48 -4.26
C LYS A 210 -16.59 -14.99 -4.99
N HIS A 211 -16.32 -14.45 -6.19
CA HIS A 211 -15.15 -14.87 -6.99
C HIS A 211 -13.86 -14.60 -6.25
N LEU A 212 -13.68 -13.40 -5.70
CA LEU A 212 -12.48 -13.06 -4.93
C LEU A 212 -12.37 -13.86 -3.62
N LEU A 213 -13.45 -13.89 -2.81
CA LEU A 213 -13.37 -14.38 -1.44
C LEU A 213 -13.54 -15.91 -1.31
N MET A 214 -14.49 -16.49 -2.04
CA MET A 214 -14.79 -17.92 -1.91
C MET A 214 -14.06 -18.78 -2.94
N GLU A 215 -14.01 -18.33 -4.20
CA GLU A 215 -13.44 -19.15 -5.27
C GLU A 215 -11.91 -19.04 -5.26
N ILE A 216 -11.34 -17.83 -5.26
CA ILE A 216 -9.89 -17.60 -5.30
C ILE A 216 -9.26 -17.74 -3.91
N LEU A 217 -9.61 -16.83 -2.99
CA LEU A 217 -8.93 -16.73 -1.69
C LEU A 217 -9.04 -18.02 -0.87
N ARG A 218 -10.28 -18.54 -0.71
CA ARG A 218 -10.51 -19.75 0.09
C ARG A 218 -10.37 -21.03 -0.73
N GLY A 219 -10.96 -21.09 -1.94
CA GLY A 219 -10.98 -22.31 -2.76
C GLY A 219 -9.63 -22.65 -3.37
N GLU A 220 -8.96 -21.70 -4.02
CA GLU A 220 -7.71 -21.97 -4.72
C GLU A 220 -6.48 -21.82 -3.81
N TRP A 221 -6.49 -20.81 -2.91
CA TRP A 221 -5.31 -20.56 -2.05
C TRP A 221 -5.38 -21.22 -0.68
N GLY A 222 -6.56 -21.73 -0.29
CA GLY A 222 -6.75 -22.44 0.96
C GLY A 222 -6.74 -21.53 2.20
N PHE A 223 -7.07 -20.25 2.05
CA PHE A 223 -7.15 -19.33 3.18
C PHE A 223 -8.32 -19.71 4.12
N ASP A 224 -8.00 -19.94 5.38
CA ASP A 224 -8.94 -20.34 6.44
C ASP A 224 -9.15 -19.28 7.52
N GLY A 225 -8.45 -18.14 7.41
CA GLY A 225 -8.52 -17.03 8.35
C GLY A 225 -9.75 -16.12 8.17
N ALA A 226 -9.80 -15.05 8.98
CA ALA A 226 -10.87 -14.07 8.96
C ALA A 226 -10.68 -13.01 7.86
N VAL A 227 -11.71 -12.78 7.04
CA VAL A 227 -11.80 -11.63 6.14
C VAL A 227 -12.43 -10.46 6.89
N ILE A 228 -11.68 -9.38 7.10
CA ILE A 228 -12.12 -8.18 7.80
C ILE A 228 -12.43 -7.10 6.76
N THR A 229 -13.56 -6.40 6.87
CA THR A 229 -13.84 -5.28 5.97
C THR A 229 -12.92 -4.10 6.27
N ASP A 230 -12.52 -3.34 5.26
CA ASP A 230 -12.01 -1.99 5.49
C ASP A 230 -13.11 -1.12 6.14
N TRP A 231 -12.75 -0.09 6.89
CA TRP A 231 -13.63 0.64 7.83
C TRP A 231 -14.80 1.34 7.13
N GLY A 232 -16.01 0.80 7.34
CA GLY A 232 -17.23 1.27 6.67
C GLY A 232 -17.37 0.82 5.22
N GLY A 233 -16.54 -0.11 4.76
CA GLY A 233 -16.54 -0.64 3.39
C GLY A 233 -17.74 -1.54 3.06
N SER A 234 -18.37 -2.15 4.06
CA SER A 234 -19.51 -3.03 3.88
C SER A 234 -20.70 -2.32 3.19
N ASN A 235 -21.27 -2.97 2.16
CA ASN A 235 -22.47 -2.50 1.47
C ASN A 235 -23.67 -3.37 1.81
N ASP A 236 -23.61 -4.68 1.56
CA ASP A 236 -24.59 -5.69 1.96
C ASP A 236 -23.90 -6.72 2.86
N HIS A 237 -24.09 -6.58 4.17
CA HIS A 237 -23.40 -7.43 5.15
C HIS A 237 -23.82 -8.90 5.02
N ALA A 238 -25.10 -9.18 4.76
CA ALA A 238 -25.59 -10.54 4.59
C ALA A 238 -24.97 -11.21 3.35
N LEU A 239 -24.85 -10.48 2.25
CA LEU A 239 -24.18 -10.99 1.05
C LEU A 239 -22.69 -11.20 1.31
N GLY A 240 -22.06 -10.30 2.07
CA GLY A 240 -20.68 -10.44 2.51
C GLY A 240 -20.45 -11.72 3.29
N VAL A 241 -21.26 -11.98 4.33
CA VAL A 241 -21.22 -13.22 5.15
C VAL A 241 -21.37 -14.46 4.28
N LYS A 242 -22.37 -14.48 3.37
CA LYS A 242 -22.57 -15.59 2.45
C LYS A 242 -21.36 -15.85 1.54
N ASN A 243 -20.71 -14.79 1.09
CA ASN A 243 -19.65 -14.83 0.10
C ASN A 243 -18.24 -14.78 0.72
N GLY A 244 -18.09 -14.96 2.04
CA GLY A 244 -16.80 -15.20 2.65
C GLY A 244 -16.21 -14.06 3.48
N SER A 245 -16.89 -12.92 3.63
CA SER A 245 -16.52 -11.83 4.54
C SER A 245 -16.86 -12.21 5.98
N THR A 246 -15.90 -12.07 6.90
CA THR A 246 -16.04 -12.60 8.26
C THR A 246 -16.46 -11.53 9.27
N LEU A 247 -15.76 -10.40 9.31
CA LEU A 247 -15.98 -9.36 10.33
C LEU A 247 -16.22 -8.00 9.70
N GLU A 248 -17.39 -7.43 9.97
CA GLU A 248 -17.73 -6.06 9.54
C GLU A 248 -17.18 -5.03 10.54
N MET A 249 -16.30 -4.15 10.07
CA MET A 249 -15.73 -3.06 10.86
C MET A 249 -16.16 -1.68 10.30
N PRO A 250 -16.20 -0.60 11.12
CA PRO A 250 -15.82 -0.56 12.54
C PRO A 250 -16.92 -1.03 13.50
N ALA A 251 -17.97 -0.27 13.66
CA ALA A 251 -19.03 -0.54 14.62
C ALA A 251 -20.38 -0.07 14.03
N PRO A 252 -21.06 -0.91 13.26
CA PRO A 252 -22.37 -0.57 12.68
C PRO A 252 -23.51 -0.60 13.71
N GLY A 253 -23.23 -1.08 14.94
CA GLY A 253 -24.21 -1.22 16.00
C GLY A 253 -25.25 -2.31 15.73
N GLY A 254 -26.42 -2.19 16.38
CA GLY A 254 -27.48 -3.19 16.25
C GLY A 254 -28.14 -3.30 14.89
N ASP A 255 -27.94 -2.34 14.01
CA ASP A 255 -28.51 -2.35 12.66
C ASP A 255 -27.98 -3.53 11.84
N SER A 256 -26.68 -3.79 11.91
CA SER A 256 -26.03 -4.91 11.23
C SER A 256 -26.51 -6.28 11.74
N VAL A 257 -26.71 -6.41 13.05
CA VAL A 257 -27.27 -7.63 13.64
C VAL A 257 -28.67 -7.90 13.08
N ARG A 258 -29.51 -6.86 13.03
CA ARG A 258 -30.89 -6.98 12.47
C ARG A 258 -30.87 -7.30 10.98
N GLU A 259 -29.90 -6.77 10.23
CA GLU A 259 -29.71 -7.10 8.81
C GLU A 259 -29.47 -8.60 8.63
N LEU A 260 -28.58 -9.21 9.42
CA LEU A 260 -28.28 -10.64 9.36
C LEU A 260 -29.46 -11.49 9.80
N LEU A 261 -30.13 -11.14 10.92
CA LEU A 261 -31.34 -11.86 11.40
C LEU A 261 -32.43 -11.88 10.34
N ALA A 262 -32.73 -10.73 9.74
CA ALA A 262 -33.74 -10.62 8.68
C ALA A 262 -33.29 -11.40 7.41
N ALA A 263 -32.02 -11.46 7.12
CA ALA A 263 -31.50 -12.23 6.00
C ALA A 263 -31.62 -13.74 6.20
N VAL A 264 -31.46 -14.24 7.44
CA VAL A 264 -31.71 -15.64 7.79
C VAL A 264 -33.21 -15.93 7.74
N GLU A 265 -34.03 -15.08 8.34
CA GLU A 265 -35.48 -15.24 8.34
C GLU A 265 -36.08 -15.29 6.93
N SER A 266 -35.58 -14.45 6.02
CA SER A 266 -36.01 -14.44 4.61
C SER A 266 -35.38 -15.54 3.75
N GLY A 267 -34.45 -16.34 4.27
CA GLY A 267 -33.71 -17.36 3.52
C GLY A 267 -32.67 -16.81 2.52
N LYS A 268 -32.30 -15.54 2.63
CA LYS A 268 -31.24 -14.95 1.82
C LYS A 268 -29.86 -15.56 2.16
N ILE A 269 -29.64 -15.84 3.45
CA ILE A 269 -28.49 -16.58 4.00
C ILE A 269 -29.02 -17.67 4.95
N SER A 270 -28.18 -18.62 5.29
CA SER A 270 -28.47 -19.64 6.29
C SER A 270 -27.71 -19.40 7.59
N GLU A 271 -28.15 -20.00 8.70
CA GLU A 271 -27.38 -20.00 9.95
C GLU A 271 -26.02 -20.68 9.76
N SER A 272 -25.91 -21.67 8.87
CA SER A 272 -24.62 -22.31 8.55
C SER A 272 -23.63 -21.36 7.84
N ASP A 273 -24.10 -20.36 7.11
CA ASP A 273 -23.24 -19.32 6.56
C ASP A 273 -22.63 -18.46 7.68
N ILE A 274 -23.40 -18.16 8.72
CA ILE A 274 -22.95 -17.44 9.93
C ILE A 274 -21.97 -18.29 10.72
N ASP A 275 -22.29 -19.57 10.97
CA ASP A 275 -21.42 -20.50 11.69
C ASP A 275 -20.08 -20.70 10.99
N ALA A 276 -20.06 -20.73 9.66
CA ALA A 276 -18.81 -20.79 8.90
C ALA A 276 -17.92 -19.56 9.15
N ARG A 277 -18.49 -18.36 9.18
CA ARG A 277 -17.71 -17.13 9.49
C ARG A 277 -17.25 -17.10 10.94
N LEU A 278 -18.04 -17.56 11.88
CA LEU A 278 -17.63 -17.67 13.27
C LEU A 278 -16.52 -18.71 13.48
N SER A 279 -16.52 -19.78 12.70
CA SER A 279 -15.45 -20.78 12.71
C SER A 279 -14.09 -20.21 12.26
N GLU A 280 -14.10 -19.11 11.50
CA GLU A 280 -12.90 -18.35 11.11
C GLU A 280 -12.52 -17.29 12.16
N LEU A 281 -13.52 -16.64 12.78
CA LEU A 281 -13.30 -15.54 13.73
C LEU A 281 -12.87 -16.02 15.10
N LEU A 282 -13.56 -17.03 15.64
CA LEU A 282 -13.34 -17.46 17.04
C LEU A 282 -11.91 -17.97 17.31
N PRO A 283 -11.28 -18.79 16.44
CA PRO A 283 -9.88 -19.16 16.62
C PRO A 283 -8.95 -17.92 16.62
N LEU A 284 -9.17 -16.94 15.74
CA LEU A 284 -8.42 -15.69 15.72
C LEU A 284 -8.52 -14.98 17.08
N VAL A 285 -9.74 -14.84 17.62
CA VAL A 285 -10.01 -14.17 18.90
C VAL A 285 -9.36 -14.90 20.08
N PHE A 286 -9.55 -16.20 20.20
CA PHE A 286 -9.05 -16.97 21.33
C PHE A 286 -7.54 -17.11 21.34
N ASP A 287 -6.94 -17.43 20.18
CA ASP A 287 -5.50 -17.69 20.10
C ASP A 287 -4.69 -16.42 20.30
N THR A 288 -5.11 -15.30 19.66
CA THR A 288 -4.42 -14.02 19.88
C THR A 288 -4.57 -13.53 21.31
N LYS A 289 -5.76 -13.66 21.90
CA LYS A 289 -5.95 -13.27 23.30
C LYS A 289 -5.09 -14.11 24.26
N ALA A 290 -5.04 -15.43 24.06
CA ALA A 290 -4.19 -16.31 24.87
C ALA A 290 -2.71 -15.97 24.72
N ALA A 291 -2.26 -15.65 23.51
CA ALA A 291 -0.87 -15.23 23.26
C ALA A 291 -0.56 -13.90 23.96
N LEU A 292 -1.46 -12.92 23.88
CA LEU A 292 -1.28 -11.61 24.52
C LEU A 292 -1.29 -11.70 26.05
N ASP A 293 -2.08 -12.60 26.64
CA ASP A 293 -2.10 -12.80 28.09
C ASP A 293 -0.78 -13.36 28.64
N ALA A 294 -0.03 -14.06 27.78
CA ALA A 294 1.28 -14.61 28.09
C ALA A 294 2.46 -13.68 27.70
N ALA A 295 2.19 -12.64 26.90
CA ALA A 295 3.23 -11.77 26.34
C ALA A 295 3.76 -10.75 27.38
N PRO A 296 5.04 -10.33 27.26
CA PRO A 296 5.57 -9.18 28.00
C PRO A 296 4.77 -7.90 27.72
N ARG A 297 4.70 -7.01 28.72
CA ARG A 297 4.02 -5.70 28.60
C ARG A 297 4.97 -4.56 28.23
N GLU A 298 6.22 -4.88 28.00
CA GLU A 298 7.27 -3.93 27.65
C GLU A 298 8.03 -4.48 26.43
N PHE A 299 8.59 -3.58 25.66
CA PHE A 299 9.49 -3.87 24.55
C PHE A 299 10.73 -2.98 24.61
N ASP A 300 11.82 -3.38 23.97
CA ASP A 300 13.05 -2.60 23.90
C ASP A 300 12.98 -1.55 22.77
N ALA A 301 12.53 -0.34 23.11
CA ALA A 301 12.42 0.77 22.15
C ALA A 301 13.78 1.17 21.55
N ALA A 302 14.89 0.98 22.29
CA ALA A 302 16.22 1.28 21.78
C ALA A 302 16.67 0.25 20.72
N ALA A 303 16.41 -1.04 20.96
CA ALA A 303 16.66 -2.09 19.98
C ALA A 303 15.77 -1.91 18.73
N HIS A 304 14.50 -1.54 18.90
CA HIS A 304 13.61 -1.26 17.77
C HIS A 304 14.05 -0.01 16.98
N HIS A 305 14.53 1.04 17.66
CA HIS A 305 15.10 2.20 16.97
C HIS A 305 16.37 1.82 16.17
N ALA A 306 17.24 0.97 16.74
CA ALA A 306 18.41 0.46 16.03
C ALA A 306 18.04 -0.40 14.80
N LEU A 307 16.98 -1.22 14.92
CA LEU A 307 16.42 -1.97 13.77
C LEU A 307 15.85 -1.01 12.71
N ALA A 308 15.10 0.00 13.13
CA ALA A 308 14.58 1.04 12.22
C ALA A 308 15.71 1.78 11.48
N ARG A 309 16.85 2.02 12.19
CA ARG A 309 18.05 2.60 11.60
C ARG A 309 18.63 1.70 10.52
N ARG A 310 18.91 0.43 10.83
CA ARG A 310 19.44 -0.55 9.87
C ARG A 310 18.50 -0.73 8.68
N ALA A 311 17.19 -0.83 8.92
CA ALA A 311 16.20 -0.93 7.85
C ALA A 311 16.23 0.29 6.90
N ALA A 312 16.41 1.48 7.44
CA ALA A 312 16.59 2.69 6.62
C ALA A 312 17.90 2.66 5.84
N GLU A 313 19.02 2.27 6.47
CA GLU A 313 20.34 2.15 5.82
C GLU A 313 20.31 1.21 4.62
N GLU A 314 19.69 0.03 4.79
CA GLU A 314 19.55 -0.97 3.73
C GLU A 314 18.56 -0.56 2.62
N SER A 315 17.75 0.45 2.87
CA SER A 315 16.73 0.97 1.94
C SER A 315 17.16 2.21 1.16
N LEU A 316 18.30 2.83 1.51
CA LEU A 316 18.82 4.02 0.81
C LEU A 316 19.25 3.67 -0.61
N VAL A 317 18.80 4.45 -1.59
CA VAL A 317 19.16 4.27 -2.99
C VAL A 317 20.03 5.42 -3.48
N LEU A 318 21.26 5.13 -3.89
CA LEU A 318 22.13 6.10 -4.54
C LEU A 318 21.75 6.16 -6.03
N LEU A 319 21.16 7.27 -6.47
CA LEU A 319 20.66 7.43 -7.83
C LEU A 319 21.66 8.14 -8.77
N LYS A 320 22.53 8.98 -8.21
CA LYS A 320 23.57 9.70 -8.96
C LYS A 320 24.77 9.95 -8.06
N ASN A 321 26.01 9.82 -8.59
CA ASN A 321 27.25 10.13 -7.86
C ASN A 321 28.39 10.48 -8.85
N GLU A 322 28.28 11.64 -9.49
CA GLU A 322 29.29 12.09 -10.45
C GLU A 322 30.60 12.47 -9.77
N GLY A 323 31.70 12.04 -10.37
CA GLY A 323 33.04 12.30 -9.84
C GLY A 323 33.28 11.70 -8.46
N SER A 324 32.49 10.70 -8.04
CA SER A 324 32.57 10.08 -6.71
C SER A 324 32.54 11.13 -5.58
N LEU A 325 31.58 12.08 -5.67
CA LEU A 325 31.39 13.11 -4.63
C LEU A 325 31.07 12.48 -3.28
N LEU A 326 30.26 11.42 -3.29
CA LEU A 326 29.96 10.61 -2.10
C LEU A 326 30.85 9.36 -2.06
N PRO A 327 31.27 8.91 -0.86
CA PRO A 327 31.05 9.55 0.44
C PRO A 327 31.86 10.83 0.63
N LEU A 328 31.34 11.75 1.48
CA LEU A 328 32.04 12.99 1.82
C LEU A 328 33.27 12.70 2.72
N ALA A 329 34.38 13.33 2.43
CA ALA A 329 35.60 13.16 3.24
C ALA A 329 35.44 13.81 4.63
N ALA A 330 36.01 13.19 5.65
CA ALA A 330 36.08 13.76 6.99
C ALA A 330 36.65 15.19 6.98
N GLY A 331 36.06 16.09 7.76
CA GLY A 331 36.43 17.50 7.82
C GLY A 331 35.97 18.37 6.67
N SER A 332 35.27 17.83 5.64
CA SER A 332 34.71 18.62 4.55
C SER A 332 33.77 19.70 5.08
N LYS A 333 33.91 20.93 4.61
CA LYS A 333 33.01 22.05 4.97
C LYS A 333 31.68 21.90 4.23
N VAL A 334 30.64 21.62 4.98
CA VAL A 334 29.32 21.39 4.39
C VAL A 334 28.31 22.44 4.84
N ALA A 335 27.51 22.97 3.90
CA ALA A 335 26.31 23.75 4.17
C ALA A 335 25.11 22.79 4.12
N VAL A 336 24.26 22.81 5.15
CA VAL A 336 23.01 22.04 5.19
C VAL A 336 21.84 22.97 4.85
N ILE A 337 21.12 22.65 3.80
CA ILE A 337 20.03 23.47 3.29
C ILE A 337 18.75 22.60 3.13
N GLY A 338 17.60 23.17 3.41
CA GLY A 338 16.31 22.54 3.23
C GLY A 338 15.56 22.30 4.53
N ASP A 339 14.23 22.54 4.52
CA ASP A 339 13.37 22.39 5.69
C ASP A 339 13.46 20.97 6.29
N PHE A 340 13.50 19.94 5.45
CA PHE A 340 13.52 18.54 5.87
C PHE A 340 14.78 18.11 6.63
N ALA A 341 15.86 18.88 6.57
CA ALA A 341 17.06 18.62 7.38
C ALA A 341 16.83 18.84 8.87
N LYS A 342 15.94 19.78 9.22
CA LYS A 342 15.61 20.16 10.61
C LYS A 342 14.24 19.66 11.04
N ASN A 343 13.29 19.61 10.12
CA ASN A 343 11.93 19.13 10.35
C ASN A 343 11.73 17.84 9.52
N PRO A 344 12.07 16.64 10.06
CA PRO A 344 12.15 15.41 9.29
C PRO A 344 10.85 15.06 8.55
N ARG A 345 10.97 14.62 7.32
CA ARG A 345 9.92 13.99 6.52
C ARG A 345 10.21 12.49 6.47
N TYR A 346 9.55 11.69 7.31
CA TYR A 346 9.95 10.30 7.57
C TYR A 346 8.83 9.28 7.44
N GLN A 347 7.57 9.72 7.34
CA GLN A 347 6.38 8.87 7.18
C GLN A 347 5.30 9.57 6.35
N GLY A 348 4.30 8.82 5.84
CA GLY A 348 3.14 9.36 5.15
C GLY A 348 2.07 9.89 6.11
N ALA A 349 0.97 10.42 5.58
CA ALA A 349 -0.16 10.93 6.35
C ALA A 349 -1.41 10.04 6.18
N GLY A 350 -2.23 9.96 7.22
CA GLY A 350 -3.47 9.18 7.25
C GLY A 350 -3.50 8.18 8.41
N SER A 351 -4.25 7.09 8.25
CA SER A 351 -4.47 6.06 9.28
C SER A 351 -3.18 5.35 9.71
N SER A 352 -2.17 5.31 8.85
CA SER A 352 -0.86 4.68 9.14
C SER A 352 0.13 5.58 9.88
N MET A 353 -0.24 6.82 10.23
CA MET A 353 0.66 7.78 10.89
C MET A 353 0.97 7.36 12.32
N VAL A 354 2.25 7.15 12.63
CA VAL A 354 2.76 6.68 13.94
C VAL A 354 3.12 7.86 14.83
N ASN A 355 2.76 7.78 16.11
CA ASN A 355 3.30 8.65 17.16
C ASN A 355 4.65 8.09 17.59
N SER A 356 5.74 8.58 16.98
CA SER A 356 7.06 7.99 17.11
C SER A 356 7.64 8.16 18.52
N THR A 357 8.27 7.11 19.05
CA THR A 357 8.95 7.16 20.37
C THR A 357 10.09 8.18 20.40
N GLN A 358 10.80 8.34 19.28
CA GLN A 358 11.81 9.38 19.05
C GLN A 358 11.94 9.60 17.54
N VAL A 359 12.54 10.72 17.12
CA VAL A 359 12.79 11.00 15.71
C VAL A 359 14.20 11.60 15.57
N ASP A 360 15.03 10.97 14.75
CA ASP A 360 16.34 11.51 14.38
C ASP A 360 16.19 12.74 13.48
N VAL A 361 17.02 13.75 13.71
CA VAL A 361 17.10 14.98 12.91
C VAL A 361 18.41 14.98 12.13
N LEU A 362 18.34 15.13 10.80
CA LEU A 362 19.56 15.04 9.96
C LEU A 362 20.60 16.09 10.31
N LEU A 363 20.17 17.32 10.56
CA LEU A 363 21.07 18.41 10.94
C LEU A 363 21.91 18.04 12.20
N ASP A 364 21.26 17.48 13.22
CA ASP A 364 21.94 17.08 14.45
C ASP A 364 22.92 15.93 14.19
N LYS A 365 22.50 14.90 13.41
CA LYS A 365 23.36 13.77 13.07
C LYS A 365 24.59 14.19 12.23
N LEU A 366 24.46 15.22 11.39
CA LEU A 366 25.58 15.75 10.61
C LEU A 366 26.51 16.59 11.48
N ILE A 367 26.00 17.37 12.44
CA ILE A 367 26.79 18.11 13.41
C ILE A 367 27.63 17.15 14.28
N ASP A 368 27.05 16.01 14.67
CA ASP A 368 27.70 14.99 15.48
C ASP A 368 28.65 14.09 14.65
N SER A 369 28.71 14.27 13.33
CA SER A 369 29.55 13.48 12.43
C SER A 369 30.98 14.05 12.29
N GLU A 370 31.80 13.42 11.45
CA GLU A 370 33.15 13.88 11.12
C GLU A 370 33.18 15.06 10.13
N LEU A 371 32.00 15.53 9.67
CA LEU A 371 31.89 16.66 8.74
C LEU A 371 32.00 18.00 9.49
N ASN A 372 32.51 19.02 8.80
CA ASN A 372 32.50 20.38 9.31
C ASN A 372 31.26 21.12 8.82
N VAL A 373 30.14 21.01 9.57
CA VAL A 373 28.90 21.71 9.27
C VAL A 373 29.06 23.19 9.56
N ILE A 374 29.18 24.03 8.51
CA ILE A 374 29.39 25.47 8.67
C ILE A 374 28.10 26.26 8.95
N GLY A 375 26.94 25.68 8.76
CA GLY A 375 25.66 26.30 9.06
C GLY A 375 24.49 25.57 8.40
N TYR A 376 23.30 26.04 8.79
CA TYR A 376 21.99 25.58 8.27
C TYR A 376 21.16 26.75 7.77
N GLN A 377 20.45 26.55 6.64
CA GLN A 377 19.41 27.45 6.14
C GLN A 377 18.18 26.67 5.67
N GLN A 378 16.99 27.15 6.02
CA GLN A 378 15.75 26.50 5.61
C GLN A 378 15.57 26.46 4.08
N GLY A 379 15.95 27.55 3.39
CA GLY A 379 16.00 27.68 1.95
C GLY A 379 14.68 27.82 1.23
N PHE A 380 13.62 27.12 1.66
CA PHE A 380 12.28 27.16 1.06
C PHE A 380 11.16 26.99 2.09
N ASP A 381 9.95 27.47 1.75
CA ASP A 381 8.73 27.15 2.48
C ASP A 381 8.26 25.74 2.15
N ARG A 382 7.97 24.93 3.20
CA ARG A 382 7.61 23.50 3.10
C ARG A 382 6.40 23.24 2.18
N HIS A 383 5.43 24.18 2.15
CA HIS A 383 4.18 24.04 1.40
C HIS A 383 4.20 24.77 0.05
N GLY A 384 5.38 25.07 -0.47
CA GLY A 384 5.57 25.55 -1.82
C GLY A 384 5.41 27.06 -2.02
N LYS A 385 5.26 27.87 -0.94
CA LYS A 385 5.16 29.32 -1.08
C LYS A 385 6.53 29.90 -1.48
N PRO A 386 6.62 30.78 -2.48
CA PRO A 386 7.85 31.48 -2.82
C PRO A 386 8.33 32.36 -1.65
N ASP A 387 9.61 32.29 -1.32
CA ASP A 387 10.26 33.16 -0.32
C ASP A 387 11.68 33.50 -0.77
N ALA A 388 11.86 34.71 -1.30
CA ALA A 388 13.15 35.19 -1.80
C ALA A 388 14.18 35.41 -0.68
N ALA A 389 13.75 35.67 0.56
CA ALA A 389 14.67 35.86 1.69
C ALA A 389 15.29 34.51 2.11
N LEU A 390 14.48 33.44 2.17
CA LEU A 390 14.99 32.09 2.45
C LEU A 390 15.96 31.63 1.36
N GLN A 391 15.62 31.84 0.08
CA GLN A 391 16.49 31.47 -1.03
C GLN A 391 17.82 32.24 -0.98
N LYS A 392 17.79 33.54 -0.74
CA LYS A 392 18.98 34.38 -0.67
C LYS A 392 19.94 33.93 0.44
N SER A 393 19.42 33.72 1.66
CA SER A 393 20.25 33.29 2.80
C SER A 393 20.87 31.90 2.56
N ALA A 394 20.15 31.01 1.87
CA ALA A 394 20.67 29.71 1.49
C ALA A 394 21.83 29.81 0.48
N CYS A 395 21.70 30.67 -0.54
CA CYS A 395 22.77 30.91 -1.50
C CYS A 395 24.01 31.54 -0.84
N GLU A 396 23.82 32.48 0.10
CA GLU A 396 24.94 33.11 0.84
C GLU A 396 25.71 32.07 1.68
N LEU A 397 25.01 31.11 2.30
CA LEU A 397 25.66 30.01 3.01
C LEU A 397 26.36 29.05 2.04
N ALA A 398 25.75 28.72 0.91
CA ALA A 398 26.26 27.80 -0.10
C ALA A 398 27.62 28.27 -0.67
N THR A 399 27.85 29.59 -0.81
CA THR A 399 29.13 30.13 -1.31
C THR A 399 30.30 29.89 -0.36
N GLN A 400 30.07 29.58 0.92
CA GLN A 400 31.09 29.42 1.95
C GLN A 400 31.50 27.95 2.17
N ALA A 401 30.77 27.03 1.58
CA ALA A 401 30.91 25.59 1.74
C ALA A 401 31.69 24.93 0.61
N ASP A 402 32.42 23.85 0.92
CA ASP A 402 33.01 23.00 -0.10
C ASP A 402 31.94 22.17 -0.84
N THR A 403 30.90 21.76 -0.11
CA THR A 403 29.76 20.96 -0.63
C THR A 403 28.48 21.39 0.05
N VAL A 404 27.37 21.37 -0.69
CA VAL A 404 26.03 21.62 -0.18
C VAL A 404 25.28 20.31 -0.05
N ILE A 405 24.69 20.06 1.13
CA ILE A 405 23.70 19.00 1.35
C ILE A 405 22.32 19.67 1.29
N LEU A 406 21.57 19.40 0.21
CA LEU A 406 20.24 20.00 -0.03
C LEU A 406 19.16 18.95 0.16
N CYS A 407 18.34 19.14 1.20
CA CYS A 407 17.21 18.26 1.53
C CYS A 407 15.93 18.72 0.85
N MET A 408 15.44 17.95 -0.12
CA MET A 408 14.25 18.22 -0.91
C MET A 408 13.25 17.05 -0.79
N GLY A 409 11.99 17.28 -1.14
CA GLY A 409 10.99 16.19 -1.12
C GLY A 409 9.55 16.63 -1.22
N LEU A 410 8.67 15.67 -1.03
CA LEU A 410 7.23 15.88 -0.96
C LEU A 410 6.80 16.17 0.48
N ASP A 411 5.83 17.05 0.66
CA ASP A 411 5.22 17.31 1.97
C ASP A 411 4.16 16.25 2.33
N GLU A 412 3.58 16.37 3.52
CA GLU A 412 2.57 15.45 4.05
C GLU A 412 1.25 15.49 3.28
N ILE A 413 0.99 16.58 2.55
CA ILE A 413 -0.23 16.75 1.75
C ILE A 413 -0.13 15.95 0.46
N ALA A 414 1.05 15.96 -0.16
CA ALA A 414 1.30 15.24 -1.40
C ALA A 414 1.22 13.72 -1.25
N GLU A 415 1.49 13.19 -0.04
CA GLU A 415 1.49 11.75 0.23
C GLU A 415 0.61 11.44 1.43
N SER A 416 -0.69 11.34 1.16
CA SER A 416 -1.71 11.17 2.18
C SER A 416 -2.78 10.18 1.77
N GLU A 417 -3.28 9.45 2.74
CA GLU A 417 -4.53 8.70 2.58
C GLU A 417 -5.70 9.65 2.26
N GLY A 418 -6.58 9.21 1.36
CA GLY A 418 -7.77 9.95 0.94
C GLY A 418 -7.54 10.96 -0.19
N LEU A 419 -6.30 11.18 -0.61
CA LEU A 419 -5.94 12.17 -1.61
C LEU A 419 -4.92 11.61 -2.60
N ASP A 420 -5.21 11.66 -3.91
CA ASP A 420 -4.24 11.39 -4.96
C ASP A 420 -3.48 12.66 -5.34
N ARG A 421 -2.22 12.52 -5.71
CA ARG A 421 -1.38 13.62 -6.21
C ARG A 421 -1.90 14.14 -7.56
N SER A 422 -1.69 15.42 -7.84
CA SER A 422 -2.07 16.04 -9.10
C SER A 422 -0.98 15.98 -10.17
N ASN A 423 0.28 15.74 -9.79
CA ASN A 423 1.44 15.64 -10.67
C ASN A 423 2.61 14.95 -9.93
N LEU A 424 3.69 14.62 -10.67
CA LEU A 424 4.90 14.02 -10.12
C LEU A 424 5.99 15.04 -9.72
N ARG A 425 5.71 16.34 -9.75
CA ARG A 425 6.72 17.37 -9.53
C ARG A 425 6.93 17.64 -8.04
N LEU A 426 8.15 18.06 -7.71
CA LEU A 426 8.41 18.77 -6.46
C LEU A 426 7.81 20.19 -6.52
N ALA A 427 7.60 20.79 -5.36
CA ALA A 427 7.18 22.19 -5.28
C ALA A 427 8.20 23.10 -5.98
N GLN A 428 7.72 24.05 -6.79
CA GLN A 428 8.56 24.86 -7.66
C GLN A 428 9.61 25.67 -6.88
N ASN A 429 9.29 26.14 -5.67
CA ASN A 429 10.24 26.86 -4.82
C ASN A 429 11.49 26.03 -4.42
N GLN A 430 11.35 24.69 -4.32
CA GLN A 430 12.50 23.79 -4.08
C GLN A 430 13.39 23.68 -5.32
N VAL A 431 12.78 23.58 -6.50
CA VAL A 431 13.50 23.52 -7.78
C VAL A 431 14.23 24.84 -8.06
N ASP A 432 13.56 25.96 -7.83
CA ASP A 432 14.14 27.31 -7.97
C ASP A 432 15.33 27.50 -7.03
N LEU A 433 15.23 27.01 -5.79
CA LEU A 433 16.32 27.02 -4.81
C LEU A 433 17.51 26.17 -5.31
N LEU A 434 17.28 24.94 -5.76
CA LEU A 434 18.35 24.09 -6.29
C LEU A 434 19.11 24.77 -7.44
N GLN A 435 18.38 25.38 -8.38
CA GLN A 435 18.97 26.11 -9.49
C GLN A 435 19.79 27.32 -9.03
N ALA A 436 19.28 28.07 -8.05
CA ALA A 436 19.99 29.23 -7.48
C ALA A 436 21.26 28.83 -6.72
N VAL A 437 21.20 27.72 -5.95
CA VAL A 437 22.36 27.17 -5.24
C VAL A 437 23.38 26.62 -6.24
N ALA A 438 22.94 25.92 -7.29
CA ALA A 438 23.85 25.39 -8.33
C ALA A 438 24.63 26.47 -9.07
N ALA A 439 24.04 27.68 -9.20
CA ALA A 439 24.71 28.82 -9.81
C ALA A 439 25.89 29.37 -8.97
N VAL A 440 25.94 29.12 -7.66
CA VAL A 440 26.94 29.61 -6.74
C VAL A 440 27.86 28.51 -6.20
N ASN A 441 27.39 27.27 -6.16
CA ASN A 441 28.15 26.09 -5.75
C ASN A 441 27.70 24.86 -6.52
N PRO A 442 28.53 24.30 -7.43
CA PRO A 442 28.12 23.12 -8.24
C PRO A 442 28.19 21.78 -7.50
N LYS A 443 28.88 21.73 -6.32
CA LYS A 443 29.00 20.51 -5.55
C LYS A 443 27.81 20.34 -4.62
N ILE A 444 26.71 19.84 -5.18
CA ILE A 444 25.46 19.63 -4.45
C ILE A 444 25.18 18.14 -4.35
N VAL A 445 24.89 17.70 -3.13
CA VAL A 445 24.28 16.42 -2.81
C VAL A 445 22.81 16.69 -2.50
N VAL A 446 21.90 16.20 -3.33
CA VAL A 446 20.46 16.21 -3.02
C VAL A 446 20.12 14.97 -2.23
N VAL A 447 19.51 15.17 -1.06
CA VAL A 447 18.83 14.11 -0.28
C VAL A 447 17.34 14.26 -0.53
N LEU A 448 16.75 13.24 -1.17
CA LEU A 448 15.35 13.28 -1.63
C LEU A 448 14.44 12.46 -0.73
N TYR A 449 13.43 13.11 -0.15
CA TYR A 449 12.42 12.52 0.72
C TYR A 449 11.08 12.43 0.00
N SER A 450 10.69 11.24 -0.44
CA SER A 450 9.37 10.96 -0.99
C SER A 450 9.03 9.47 -0.84
N GLY A 451 7.77 9.14 -0.60
CA GLY A 451 7.29 7.75 -0.52
C GLY A 451 6.90 7.17 -1.88
N SER A 452 7.03 7.97 -2.95
CA SER A 452 6.72 7.59 -4.32
C SER A 452 7.56 8.41 -5.31
N VAL A 453 7.46 8.06 -6.57
CA VAL A 453 8.20 8.66 -7.69
C VAL A 453 7.98 10.17 -7.79
N VAL A 454 9.05 10.89 -8.15
CA VAL A 454 9.02 12.30 -8.56
C VAL A 454 9.73 12.49 -9.90
N GLU A 455 9.22 13.41 -10.73
CA GLU A 455 9.94 13.87 -11.91
C GLU A 455 11.20 14.63 -11.51
N THR A 456 12.30 14.35 -12.17
CA THR A 456 13.61 14.94 -11.84
C THR A 456 14.24 15.69 -13.04
N PRO A 457 13.52 16.64 -13.68
CA PRO A 457 14.11 17.44 -14.79
C PRO A 457 15.28 18.33 -14.32
N TRP A 458 15.42 18.50 -13.02
CA TRP A 458 16.45 19.27 -12.34
C TRP A 458 17.72 18.47 -12.00
N LEU A 459 17.80 17.18 -12.37
CA LEU A 459 18.87 16.26 -11.95
C LEU A 459 20.28 16.76 -12.32
N ASP A 460 20.42 17.51 -13.42
CA ASP A 460 21.71 18.05 -13.88
C ASP A 460 22.23 19.19 -12.98
N ASN A 461 21.39 19.74 -12.10
CA ASN A 461 21.79 20.78 -11.14
C ASN A 461 22.42 20.22 -9.85
N CYS A 462 22.54 18.89 -9.70
CA CYS A 462 23.23 18.27 -8.57
C CYS A 462 24.27 17.25 -9.04
N GLN A 463 25.34 17.10 -8.26
CA GLN A 463 26.41 16.15 -8.54
C GLN A 463 26.11 14.76 -7.99
N ALA A 464 25.36 14.68 -6.88
CA ALA A 464 24.90 13.43 -6.30
C ALA A 464 23.43 13.50 -5.90
N LEU A 465 22.73 12.37 -5.99
CA LEU A 465 21.33 12.21 -5.58
C LEU A 465 21.20 10.94 -4.74
N LEU A 466 20.88 11.12 -3.46
CA LEU A 466 20.55 10.04 -2.53
C LEU A 466 19.04 10.04 -2.27
N TYR A 467 18.35 8.98 -2.65
CA TYR A 467 16.93 8.78 -2.36
C TYR A 467 16.78 8.13 -0.98
N ALA A 468 16.30 8.92 -0.04
CA ALA A 468 16.10 8.52 1.35
C ALA A 468 14.71 7.92 1.61
N ALA A 469 13.81 8.02 0.64
CA ALA A 469 12.41 7.62 0.75
C ALA A 469 11.73 8.22 2.00
N LEU A 470 10.85 7.47 2.67
CA LEU A 470 10.29 7.78 3.98
C LEU A 470 10.87 6.79 5.01
N GLY A 471 12.05 7.11 5.51
CA GLY A 471 12.94 6.19 6.23
C GLY A 471 12.58 5.91 7.69
N GLY A 472 11.37 6.29 8.16
CA GLY A 472 10.96 6.08 9.55
C GLY A 472 11.73 6.95 10.54
N GLN A 473 11.52 6.71 11.83
CA GLN A 473 12.03 7.56 12.92
C GLN A 473 13.56 7.67 12.99
N ALA A 474 14.30 6.70 12.44
CA ALA A 474 15.75 6.65 12.45
C ALA A 474 16.39 6.97 11.08
N GLY A 475 15.57 7.29 10.06
CA GLY A 475 16.02 7.48 8.69
C GLY A 475 17.02 8.60 8.50
N ALA A 476 16.90 9.69 9.27
CA ALA A 476 17.84 10.81 9.19
C ALA A 476 19.28 10.40 9.56
N GLY A 477 19.39 9.55 10.54
CA GLY A 477 20.69 9.01 10.91
C GLY A 477 21.25 8.08 9.84
N ALA A 478 20.43 7.22 9.20
CA ALA A 478 20.86 6.37 8.09
C ALA A 478 21.42 7.21 6.93
N VAL A 479 20.77 8.34 6.63
CA VAL A 479 21.25 9.30 5.63
C VAL A 479 22.62 9.85 6.02
N ALA A 480 22.83 10.26 7.27
CA ALA A 480 24.12 10.76 7.73
C ALA A 480 25.24 9.72 7.60
N ASP A 481 24.95 8.44 7.91
CA ASP A 481 25.94 7.35 7.78
C ASP A 481 26.29 7.07 6.30
N ALA A 482 25.31 7.14 5.41
CA ALA A 482 25.58 7.03 3.97
C ALA A 482 26.41 8.20 3.45
N LEU A 483 26.07 9.44 3.82
CA LEU A 483 26.80 10.63 3.38
C LEU A 483 28.27 10.61 3.84
N THR A 484 28.56 10.05 5.01
CA THR A 484 29.91 9.95 5.58
C THR A 484 30.66 8.68 5.22
N GLY A 485 30.02 7.74 4.51
CA GLY A 485 30.64 6.47 4.10
C GLY A 485 30.75 5.42 5.21
N LYS A 486 30.11 5.64 6.37
CA LYS A 486 29.98 4.59 7.40
C LYS A 486 29.14 3.43 6.90
N VAL A 487 28.16 3.73 6.05
CA VAL A 487 27.33 2.76 5.35
C VAL A 487 27.45 2.99 3.84
N ASN A 488 27.60 1.91 3.09
CA ASN A 488 27.59 1.94 1.63
C ASN A 488 26.13 1.69 1.15
N PRO A 489 25.49 2.64 0.45
CA PRO A 489 24.14 2.44 -0.08
C PRO A 489 24.04 1.17 -0.93
N CYS A 490 23.01 0.38 -0.70
CA CYS A 490 22.80 -0.89 -1.40
C CYS A 490 21.38 -1.06 -1.91
N GLY A 491 20.47 -0.15 -1.58
CA GLY A 491 19.07 -0.20 -2.01
C GLY A 491 18.95 -0.12 -3.53
N LYS A 492 17.90 -0.78 -4.05
CA LYS A 492 17.52 -0.78 -5.47
C LYS A 492 16.06 -0.36 -5.59
N LEU A 493 15.74 0.51 -6.55
CA LEU A 493 14.38 1.00 -6.76
C LEU A 493 13.37 -0.15 -6.93
N ALA A 494 12.29 -0.11 -6.17
CA ALA A 494 11.18 -1.05 -6.27
C ALA A 494 10.07 -0.57 -7.23
N GLU A 495 10.30 0.53 -7.92
CA GLU A 495 9.40 1.09 -8.94
C GLU A 495 10.20 1.88 -9.99
N THR A 496 9.66 1.94 -11.21
CA THR A 496 10.23 2.69 -12.33
C THR A 496 9.99 4.18 -12.18
N TRP A 497 11.00 5.00 -12.44
CA TRP A 497 10.90 6.46 -12.46
C TRP A 497 10.81 6.95 -13.92
N PRO A 498 9.64 7.36 -14.43
CA PRO A 498 9.49 7.84 -15.79
C PRO A 498 10.19 9.20 -16.00
N LEU A 499 10.43 9.58 -17.22
CA LEU A 499 10.90 10.92 -17.56
C LEU A 499 9.81 11.96 -17.29
N ALA A 500 8.56 11.64 -17.62
CA ALA A 500 7.39 12.48 -17.39
C ALA A 500 6.16 11.63 -17.06
N TYR A 501 5.22 12.20 -16.31
CA TYR A 501 3.96 11.52 -15.99
C TYR A 501 3.16 11.09 -17.23
N ALA A 502 3.24 11.86 -18.32
CA ALA A 502 2.56 11.52 -19.57
C ALA A 502 3.02 10.20 -20.20
N ASP A 503 4.17 9.66 -19.79
CA ASP A 503 4.69 8.37 -20.25
C ASP A 503 4.09 7.16 -19.49
N VAL A 504 3.33 7.40 -18.42
CA VAL A 504 2.71 6.34 -17.62
C VAL A 504 1.43 5.85 -18.31
N PRO A 505 1.24 4.54 -18.57
CA PRO A 505 0.08 4.03 -19.31
C PRO A 505 -1.29 4.42 -18.75
N SER A 506 -1.40 4.48 -17.43
CA SER A 506 -2.65 4.87 -16.75
C SER A 506 -2.83 6.38 -16.57
N ALA A 507 -1.94 7.23 -17.11
CA ALA A 507 -1.94 8.67 -16.83
C ALA A 507 -3.21 9.39 -17.32
N ALA A 508 -3.76 9.00 -18.47
CA ALA A 508 -4.92 9.66 -19.07
C ALA A 508 -6.21 9.45 -18.28
N ASP A 509 -6.35 8.30 -17.61
CA ASP A 509 -7.59 7.87 -16.96
C ASP A 509 -7.49 7.77 -15.43
N PHE A 510 -6.31 8.05 -14.84
CA PHE A 510 -6.09 7.94 -13.41
C PHE A 510 -6.82 9.06 -12.63
N ALA A 511 -7.37 8.69 -11.47
CA ALA A 511 -8.05 9.58 -10.51
C ALA A 511 -9.14 10.46 -11.14
N THR A 512 -9.66 10.10 -12.32
CA THR A 512 -10.84 10.73 -12.88
C THR A 512 -12.03 10.47 -11.94
N ARG A 513 -12.96 11.43 -11.85
CA ARG A 513 -14.18 11.24 -11.04
C ARG A 513 -15.21 10.32 -11.72
N ARG A 514 -14.79 9.48 -12.65
CA ARG A 514 -15.65 8.44 -13.26
C ARG A 514 -16.00 7.38 -12.21
N LYS A 515 -17.08 6.67 -12.44
CA LYS A 515 -17.48 5.55 -11.56
C LYS A 515 -16.63 4.32 -11.77
N THR A 516 -16.19 4.10 -13.01
CA THR A 516 -15.30 3.02 -13.39
C THR A 516 -13.84 3.47 -13.36
N VAL A 517 -12.98 2.59 -12.88
CA VAL A 517 -11.51 2.68 -12.98
C VAL A 517 -11.09 1.53 -13.87
N GLU A 518 -10.75 1.84 -15.11
CA GLU A 518 -10.50 0.86 -16.14
C GLU A 518 -9.01 0.52 -16.20
N TYR A 519 -8.69 -0.77 -16.11
CA TYR A 519 -7.31 -1.29 -16.10
C TYR A 519 -6.88 -1.63 -17.53
N ARG A 520 -6.86 -0.59 -18.38
CA ARG A 520 -6.69 -0.70 -19.83
C ARG A 520 -5.30 -1.14 -20.25
N GLU A 521 -4.30 -0.84 -19.44
CA GLU A 521 -2.90 -1.18 -19.69
C GLU A 521 -2.59 -2.66 -19.47
N GLU A 522 -3.50 -3.43 -18.90
CA GLU A 522 -3.41 -4.87 -18.70
C GLU A 522 -2.15 -5.24 -17.88
N LEU A 523 -1.29 -6.19 -18.33
CA LEU A 523 -0.05 -6.58 -17.66
C LEU A 523 1.04 -5.49 -17.67
N TYR A 524 0.85 -4.43 -18.46
CA TYR A 524 1.89 -3.45 -18.76
C TYR A 524 1.92 -2.30 -17.76
N ILE A 525 2.15 -2.61 -16.47
CA ILE A 525 2.41 -1.61 -15.44
C ILE A 525 3.91 -1.48 -15.15
N GLY A 526 4.36 -0.30 -14.74
CA GLY A 526 5.74 -0.03 -14.37
C GLY A 526 6.74 -0.51 -15.42
N TYR A 527 7.82 -1.17 -14.97
CA TYR A 527 8.89 -1.65 -15.87
C TYR A 527 8.38 -2.61 -16.97
N ARG A 528 7.29 -3.34 -16.72
CA ARG A 528 6.69 -4.22 -17.73
C ARG A 528 6.28 -3.46 -18.96
N TYR A 529 5.71 -2.27 -18.78
CA TYR A 529 5.40 -1.37 -19.88
C TYR A 529 6.66 -0.78 -20.50
N PHE A 530 7.48 -0.10 -19.70
CA PHE A 530 8.60 0.69 -20.22
C PHE A 530 9.61 -0.15 -21.00
N THR A 531 9.88 -1.40 -20.55
CA THR A 531 10.77 -2.31 -21.28
C THR A 531 10.12 -2.90 -22.54
N THR A 532 8.81 -3.16 -22.54
CA THR A 532 8.11 -3.72 -23.71
C THR A 532 7.92 -2.68 -24.79
N ALA A 533 7.54 -1.46 -24.44
CA ALA A 533 7.36 -0.34 -25.35
C ALA A 533 8.69 0.38 -25.69
N GLU A 534 9.82 -0.11 -25.18
CA GLU A 534 11.18 0.48 -25.36
C GLU A 534 11.21 1.98 -25.04
N LYS A 535 10.49 2.38 -23.98
CA LYS A 535 10.40 3.77 -23.53
C LYS A 535 11.53 4.08 -22.56
N ALA A 536 12.25 5.17 -22.81
CA ALA A 536 13.26 5.68 -21.91
C ALA A 536 12.66 6.10 -20.57
N VAL A 537 13.37 5.80 -19.49
CA VAL A 537 13.02 6.17 -18.13
C VAL A 537 14.13 7.00 -17.47
N ARG A 538 13.81 7.66 -16.37
CA ARG A 538 14.83 8.38 -15.61
C ARG A 538 15.71 7.42 -14.82
N PHE A 539 15.07 6.48 -14.12
CA PHE A 539 15.73 5.39 -13.42
C PHE A 539 14.89 4.13 -13.60
N PRO A 540 15.48 3.03 -14.08
CA PRO A 540 14.75 1.79 -14.28
C PRO A 540 14.46 1.06 -12.95
N PHE A 541 13.47 0.19 -12.97
CA PHE A 541 13.21 -0.75 -11.88
C PHE A 541 14.46 -1.55 -11.51
N GLY A 542 14.73 -1.71 -10.23
CA GLY A 542 15.91 -2.39 -9.72
C GLY A 542 17.19 -1.56 -9.75
N TYR A 543 17.17 -0.30 -10.20
CA TYR A 543 18.34 0.54 -10.27
C TYR A 543 18.77 1.06 -8.89
N GLY A 544 20.08 1.13 -8.69
CA GLY A 544 20.73 1.75 -7.54
C GLY A 544 22.24 1.57 -7.63
N MET A 545 22.98 2.63 -7.33
CA MET A 545 24.45 2.64 -7.31
C MET A 545 24.98 2.22 -5.93
N SER A 546 26.27 1.90 -5.89
CA SER A 546 27.02 1.60 -4.66
C SER A 546 28.36 2.37 -4.69
N TYR A 547 29.02 2.49 -3.55
CA TYR A 547 30.41 2.99 -3.46
C TYR A 547 31.43 1.94 -3.93
N THR A 548 30.98 0.74 -4.28
CA THR A 548 31.80 -0.33 -4.85
C THR A 548 31.20 -0.84 -6.17
N THR A 549 31.89 -1.77 -6.83
CA THR A 549 31.45 -2.38 -8.09
C THR A 549 31.43 -3.89 -7.99
N PHE A 550 30.56 -4.54 -8.77
CA PHE A 550 30.41 -5.99 -8.77
C PHE A 550 30.50 -6.54 -10.19
N ALA A 551 31.09 -7.74 -10.34
CA ALA A 551 31.10 -8.53 -11.56
C ALA A 551 30.35 -9.84 -11.34
N TYR A 552 29.65 -10.32 -12.39
CA TYR A 552 28.93 -11.60 -12.42
C TYR A 552 29.61 -12.54 -13.39
N SER A 553 29.73 -13.82 -13.02
CA SER A 553 30.31 -14.86 -13.86
C SER A 553 29.72 -16.25 -13.58
N ASP A 554 30.12 -17.23 -14.36
CA ASP A 554 29.85 -18.67 -14.15
C ASP A 554 28.37 -19.01 -14.03
N LEU A 555 27.50 -18.41 -14.86
CA LEU A 555 26.08 -18.67 -14.89
C LEU A 555 25.80 -20.12 -15.29
N VAL A 556 25.00 -20.80 -14.50
CA VAL A 556 24.37 -22.07 -14.79
C VAL A 556 22.88 -21.92 -14.55
N ALA A 557 22.05 -22.35 -15.49
CA ALA A 557 20.62 -22.20 -15.43
C ALA A 557 19.88 -23.45 -15.89
N ASP A 558 18.73 -23.69 -15.25
CA ASP A 558 17.75 -24.71 -15.65
C ASP A 558 16.34 -24.27 -15.28
N GLU A 559 15.34 -25.16 -15.43
CA GLU A 559 13.94 -24.83 -15.05
C GLU A 559 13.73 -24.62 -13.55
N GLN A 560 14.69 -25.01 -12.70
CA GLN A 560 14.60 -24.87 -11.25
C GLN A 560 15.22 -23.55 -10.75
N GLY A 561 16.06 -22.89 -11.55
CA GLY A 561 16.68 -21.63 -11.19
C GLY A 561 18.03 -21.36 -11.84
N VAL A 562 18.75 -20.43 -11.24
CA VAL A 562 20.08 -20.03 -11.70
C VAL A 562 21.09 -20.07 -10.55
N SER A 563 22.34 -20.41 -10.90
CA SER A 563 23.49 -20.26 -9.99
C SER A 563 24.58 -19.46 -10.71
N LEU A 564 25.19 -18.51 -10.03
CA LEU A 564 26.26 -17.65 -10.58
C LEU A 564 27.24 -17.23 -9.48
N THR A 565 28.39 -16.73 -9.91
CA THR A 565 29.40 -16.15 -9.02
C THR A 565 29.30 -14.63 -9.07
N VAL A 566 29.18 -13.98 -7.91
CA VAL A 566 29.28 -12.52 -7.74
C VAL A 566 30.63 -12.18 -7.12
N THR A 567 31.33 -11.19 -7.66
CA THR A 567 32.64 -10.71 -7.17
C THR A 567 32.54 -9.21 -6.87
N ASN A 568 32.98 -8.78 -5.70
CA ASN A 568 33.21 -7.36 -5.42
C ASN A 568 34.53 -6.93 -6.06
N THR A 569 34.46 -6.12 -7.10
CA THR A 569 35.62 -5.62 -7.88
C THR A 569 36.12 -4.27 -7.44
N GLY A 570 35.47 -3.63 -6.49
CA GLY A 570 35.88 -2.30 -5.96
C GLY A 570 36.70 -2.41 -4.68
N SER A 571 36.84 -1.26 -4.01
CA SER A 571 37.75 -1.07 -2.87
C SER A 571 37.09 -1.05 -1.50
N VAL A 572 35.76 -1.06 -1.44
CA VAL A 572 35.01 -1.07 -0.18
C VAL A 572 34.03 -2.24 -0.16
N ALA A 573 33.68 -2.67 1.05
CA ALA A 573 32.64 -3.70 1.21
C ALA A 573 31.29 -3.17 0.73
N GLY A 574 30.46 -4.06 0.16
CA GLY A 574 29.15 -3.67 -0.31
C GLY A 574 28.21 -4.85 -0.49
N THR A 575 26.93 -4.53 -0.56
CA THR A 575 25.86 -5.51 -0.83
C THR A 575 25.37 -5.31 -2.26
N GLU A 576 25.30 -6.41 -3.02
CA GLU A 576 24.66 -6.46 -4.34
C GLU A 576 23.32 -7.18 -4.26
N ILE A 577 22.35 -6.69 -5.02
CA ILE A 577 21.06 -7.32 -5.22
C ILE A 577 20.98 -7.84 -6.64
N VAL A 578 21.17 -9.15 -6.78
CA VAL A 578 21.09 -9.85 -8.06
C VAL A 578 19.64 -10.14 -8.39
N GLN A 579 19.20 -9.74 -9.58
CA GLN A 579 17.82 -9.81 -10.04
C GLN A 579 17.72 -10.80 -11.19
N LEU A 580 16.75 -11.73 -11.11
CA LEU A 580 16.48 -12.75 -12.15
C LEU A 580 15.16 -12.41 -12.84
N TYR A 581 15.26 -12.11 -14.12
CA TYR A 581 14.11 -11.87 -15.00
C TYR A 581 13.95 -13.02 -15.98
N ILE A 582 12.71 -13.30 -16.39
CA ILE A 582 12.38 -14.28 -17.41
C ILE A 582 11.76 -13.54 -18.60
N ALA A 583 12.23 -13.88 -19.81
CA ALA A 583 11.74 -13.39 -21.08
C ALA A 583 11.39 -14.54 -22.04
N LYS A 584 10.40 -14.34 -22.90
CA LYS A 584 10.02 -15.26 -23.97
C LYS A 584 9.81 -14.50 -25.26
N LYS A 585 10.84 -14.45 -26.12
CA LYS A 585 10.82 -13.62 -27.35
C LYS A 585 9.80 -14.05 -28.40
N ASN A 586 9.59 -15.34 -28.56
CA ASN A 586 8.69 -15.90 -29.57
C ASN A 586 7.41 -16.44 -28.90
N SER A 587 6.78 -15.59 -28.06
CA SER A 587 5.51 -15.91 -27.44
C SER A 587 4.36 -15.77 -28.43
N GLU A 588 3.45 -16.75 -28.43
CA GLU A 588 2.17 -16.65 -29.13
C GLU A 588 1.16 -15.79 -28.35
N LEU A 589 1.48 -15.48 -27.09
CA LEU A 589 0.68 -14.64 -26.21
C LEU A 589 1.31 -13.25 -26.10
N PHE A 590 0.48 -12.22 -25.92
CA PHE A 590 1.04 -10.95 -25.51
C PHE A 590 1.58 -11.06 -24.09
N ARG A 591 2.79 -10.55 -23.87
CA ARG A 591 3.53 -10.61 -22.59
C ARG A 591 4.41 -9.39 -22.43
N PRO A 592 4.72 -8.98 -21.19
CA PRO A 592 5.85 -8.08 -20.95
C PRO A 592 7.16 -8.66 -21.52
N ALA A 593 8.03 -7.77 -22.01
CA ALA A 593 9.33 -8.18 -22.56
C ALA A 593 10.16 -9.02 -21.58
N LYS A 594 10.03 -8.75 -20.30
CA LYS A 594 10.63 -9.52 -19.21
C LYS A 594 9.89 -9.29 -17.90
N GLU A 595 9.97 -10.25 -16.99
CA GLU A 595 9.30 -10.22 -15.69
C GLU A 595 10.24 -10.71 -14.59
N LEU A 596 10.26 -10.02 -13.44
CA LEU A 596 11.01 -10.47 -12.27
C LEU A 596 10.42 -11.78 -11.73
N LYS A 597 11.30 -12.78 -11.53
CA LYS A 597 10.91 -14.11 -11.01
C LYS A 597 11.82 -14.60 -9.89
N GLY A 598 12.83 -13.80 -9.53
CA GLY A 598 13.71 -14.14 -8.41
C GLY A 598 14.71 -13.01 -8.12
N PHE A 599 15.24 -12.99 -6.91
CA PHE A 599 16.32 -12.10 -6.51
C PHE A 599 17.11 -12.69 -5.33
N ALA A 600 18.34 -12.22 -5.17
CA ALA A 600 19.18 -12.60 -4.05
C ALA A 600 20.09 -11.43 -3.63
N ARG A 601 20.31 -11.31 -2.33
CA ARG A 601 21.28 -10.36 -1.75
C ARG A 601 22.58 -11.06 -1.41
N VAL A 602 23.70 -10.38 -1.64
CA VAL A 602 25.02 -10.87 -1.27
C VAL A 602 25.89 -9.72 -0.81
N THR A 603 26.48 -9.83 0.39
CA THR A 603 27.41 -8.83 0.94
C THR A 603 28.83 -9.35 0.84
N LEU A 604 29.72 -8.58 0.19
CA LEU A 604 31.07 -8.99 -0.14
C LEU A 604 32.11 -7.93 0.30
N ALA A 605 33.19 -8.40 0.91
CA ALA A 605 34.39 -7.59 1.12
C ALA A 605 35.10 -7.31 -0.23
N PRO A 606 35.99 -6.31 -0.30
CA PRO A 606 36.79 -6.05 -1.50
C PRO A 606 37.53 -7.30 -2.00
N GLY A 607 37.33 -7.67 -3.28
CA GLY A 607 37.94 -8.85 -3.90
C GLY A 607 37.27 -10.17 -3.55
N GLU A 608 36.30 -10.20 -2.65
CA GLU A 608 35.58 -11.42 -2.27
C GLU A 608 34.66 -11.90 -3.39
N LYS A 609 34.53 -13.22 -3.47
CA LYS A 609 33.63 -13.91 -4.41
C LYS A 609 32.71 -14.85 -3.68
N GLN A 610 31.45 -14.86 -4.09
CA GLN A 610 30.48 -15.82 -3.56
C GLN A 610 29.64 -16.40 -4.69
N ARG A 611 29.44 -17.72 -4.64
CA ARG A 611 28.46 -18.38 -5.49
C ARG A 611 27.10 -18.29 -4.83
N ILE A 612 26.11 -17.79 -5.58
CA ILE A 612 24.72 -17.66 -5.15
C ILE A 612 23.80 -18.49 -6.03
N THR A 613 22.64 -18.83 -5.50
CA THR A 613 21.58 -19.55 -6.24
C THR A 613 20.26 -18.80 -6.04
N ILE A 614 19.52 -18.60 -7.13
CA ILE A 614 18.17 -18.06 -7.13
C ILE A 614 17.25 -19.16 -7.65
N MET A 615 16.41 -19.69 -6.75
CA MET A 615 15.46 -20.74 -7.10
C MET A 615 14.21 -20.12 -7.74
N LEU A 616 13.68 -20.77 -8.76
CA LEU A 616 12.40 -20.45 -9.37
C LEU A 616 11.27 -21.23 -8.68
N ASP A 617 10.13 -20.60 -8.54
CA ASP A 617 8.90 -21.22 -8.02
C ASP A 617 7.86 -21.46 -9.15
N ASP A 618 6.69 -21.94 -8.80
CA ASP A 618 5.59 -22.25 -9.72
C ASP A 618 5.09 -21.02 -10.53
N LYS A 619 5.51 -19.82 -10.15
CA LYS A 619 5.12 -18.56 -10.81
C LYS A 619 6.07 -18.16 -11.94
N ALA A 620 7.16 -18.90 -12.14
CA ALA A 620 8.22 -18.52 -13.05
C ALA A 620 7.75 -18.43 -14.52
N PHE A 621 7.05 -19.45 -15.00
CA PHE A 621 6.69 -19.59 -16.41
C PHE A 621 5.18 -19.55 -16.68
N ARG A 622 4.36 -19.54 -15.66
CA ARG A 622 2.90 -19.64 -15.76
C ARG A 622 2.26 -18.37 -16.31
N PHE A 623 1.14 -18.54 -16.98
CA PHE A 623 0.20 -17.49 -17.33
C PHE A 623 -1.23 -17.96 -17.04
N TRP A 624 -2.17 -17.03 -16.84
CA TRP A 624 -3.56 -17.40 -16.66
C TRP A 624 -4.26 -17.57 -18.01
N ASN A 625 -4.70 -18.78 -18.32
CA ASN A 625 -5.45 -19.04 -19.52
C ASN A 625 -6.96 -18.76 -19.30
N VAL A 626 -7.47 -17.66 -19.85
CA VAL A 626 -8.87 -17.20 -19.67
C VAL A 626 -9.89 -18.15 -20.30
N LYS A 627 -9.53 -18.95 -21.31
CA LYS A 627 -10.41 -19.97 -21.90
C LYS A 627 -10.41 -21.27 -21.09
N ALA A 628 -9.23 -21.70 -20.66
CA ALA A 628 -9.09 -22.91 -19.84
C ALA A 628 -9.44 -22.67 -18.35
N ASN A 629 -9.53 -21.42 -17.94
CA ASN A 629 -9.78 -20.96 -16.57
C ASN A 629 -8.83 -21.61 -15.55
N ARG A 630 -7.54 -21.59 -15.85
CA ARG A 630 -6.46 -22.16 -15.00
C ARG A 630 -5.10 -21.62 -15.37
N TRP A 631 -4.14 -21.80 -14.48
CA TRP A 631 -2.73 -21.56 -14.75
C TRP A 631 -2.18 -22.58 -15.73
N GLU A 632 -1.50 -22.12 -16.78
CA GLU A 632 -0.83 -22.96 -17.79
C GLU A 632 0.56 -22.39 -18.09
N ILE A 633 1.39 -23.19 -18.73
CA ILE A 633 2.73 -22.84 -19.20
C ILE A 633 2.72 -22.86 -20.73
N GLU A 634 3.18 -21.80 -21.35
CA GLU A 634 3.46 -21.76 -22.79
C GLU A 634 4.81 -22.43 -23.04
N GLY A 635 4.83 -23.53 -23.78
CA GLY A 635 6.06 -24.29 -24.06
C GLY A 635 7.04 -23.53 -24.98
N GLY A 636 8.31 -23.89 -24.94
CA GLY A 636 9.34 -23.41 -25.84
C GLY A 636 10.55 -22.76 -25.15
N GLU A 637 11.34 -21.99 -25.90
CA GLU A 637 12.55 -21.34 -25.41
C GLU A 637 12.23 -20.11 -24.56
N TYR A 638 12.89 -20.04 -23.40
CA TYR A 638 12.89 -18.91 -22.48
C TYR A 638 14.31 -18.41 -22.25
N GLU A 639 14.46 -17.12 -22.02
CA GLU A 639 15.71 -16.48 -21.61
C GLU A 639 15.65 -16.17 -20.11
N LEU A 640 16.63 -16.67 -19.34
CA LEU A 640 16.86 -16.32 -17.95
C LEU A 640 17.89 -15.21 -17.91
N LEU A 641 17.46 -14.03 -17.54
CA LEU A 641 18.23 -12.79 -17.60
C LEU A 641 18.65 -12.38 -16.20
N VAL A 642 19.93 -12.39 -15.89
CA VAL A 642 20.46 -12.02 -14.58
C VAL A 642 21.12 -10.64 -14.66
N GLY A 643 20.65 -9.73 -13.84
CA GLY A 643 21.08 -8.33 -13.87
C GLY A 643 21.16 -7.65 -12.51
N ALA A 644 21.71 -6.45 -12.52
CA ALA A 644 21.72 -5.52 -11.39
C ALA A 644 20.55 -4.53 -11.41
N SER A 645 19.81 -4.49 -12.51
CA SER A 645 18.51 -3.83 -12.69
C SER A 645 17.79 -4.44 -13.90
N VAL A 646 16.57 -4.04 -14.17
CA VAL A 646 15.81 -4.51 -15.35
C VAL A 646 16.49 -4.12 -16.68
N GLU A 647 17.31 -3.08 -16.71
CA GLU A 647 18.07 -2.65 -17.89
C GLU A 647 19.55 -3.07 -17.88
N ASP A 648 20.14 -3.27 -16.69
CA ASP A 648 21.54 -3.74 -16.57
C ASP A 648 21.58 -5.27 -16.47
N ILE A 649 21.31 -5.93 -17.60
CA ILE A 649 21.42 -7.40 -17.71
C ILE A 649 22.87 -7.77 -18.01
N ARG A 650 23.46 -8.57 -17.13
CA ARG A 650 24.89 -8.95 -17.20
C ARG A 650 25.13 -10.35 -17.68
N LEU A 651 24.20 -11.28 -17.41
CA LEU A 651 24.30 -12.67 -17.85
C LEU A 651 22.93 -13.12 -18.39
N CYS A 652 22.99 -14.02 -19.37
CA CYS A 652 21.79 -14.58 -20.01
C CYS A 652 22.03 -16.05 -20.34
N GLU A 653 21.08 -16.90 -20.05
CA GLU A 653 21.08 -18.32 -20.46
C GLU A 653 19.72 -18.69 -21.03
N LYS A 654 19.72 -19.59 -22.01
CA LYS A 654 18.50 -20.07 -22.65
C LYS A 654 18.15 -21.47 -22.18
N ILE A 655 16.90 -21.67 -21.86
CA ILE A 655 16.35 -22.97 -21.48
C ILE A 655 15.10 -23.28 -22.29
N SER A 656 14.82 -24.59 -22.44
CA SER A 656 13.59 -25.08 -23.06
C SER A 656 12.64 -25.56 -21.98
N VAL A 657 11.43 -24.98 -21.92
CA VAL A 657 10.42 -25.31 -20.92
C VAL A 657 9.28 -26.08 -21.56
N HIS A 658 8.84 -27.17 -20.88
CA HIS A 658 7.69 -27.95 -21.36
C HIS A 658 6.37 -27.19 -21.13
N GLY A 659 5.56 -27.01 -22.18
CA GLY A 659 4.27 -26.35 -22.12
C GLY A 659 3.16 -27.26 -21.59
N THR A 660 2.20 -26.65 -20.91
CA THR A 660 0.94 -27.29 -20.47
C THR A 660 -0.28 -26.68 -21.16
N ALA A 661 -0.10 -25.60 -21.93
CA ALA A 661 -1.19 -24.91 -22.61
C ALA A 661 -1.81 -25.80 -23.70
N THR A 662 -3.13 -25.95 -23.64
CA THR A 662 -3.91 -26.82 -24.52
C THR A 662 -4.76 -26.04 -25.52
N VAL A 663 -5.00 -24.77 -25.24
CA VAL A 663 -5.83 -23.87 -26.05
C VAL A 663 -5.30 -22.46 -25.97
N HIS A 664 -5.29 -21.75 -27.11
CA HIS A 664 -4.88 -20.34 -27.14
C HIS A 664 -5.97 -19.45 -26.51
N PRO A 665 -5.64 -18.62 -25.50
CA PRO A 665 -6.66 -17.84 -24.76
C PRO A 665 -7.37 -16.76 -25.57
N TYR A 666 -6.75 -16.26 -26.65
CA TYR A 666 -7.20 -15.06 -27.39
C TYR A 666 -7.28 -15.27 -28.90
N GLU A 667 -7.31 -16.52 -29.40
CA GLU A 667 -7.30 -16.85 -30.81
C GLU A 667 -8.39 -16.12 -31.64
N ASP A 668 -9.52 -15.84 -30.98
CA ASP A 668 -10.70 -15.22 -31.58
C ASP A 668 -10.81 -13.70 -31.33
N ARG A 669 -9.75 -13.08 -30.76
CA ARG A 669 -9.75 -11.65 -30.40
C ARG A 669 -8.61 -10.91 -31.10
N ASP A 670 -8.94 -9.78 -31.74
CA ASP A 670 -7.97 -8.84 -32.29
C ASP A 670 -7.46 -7.91 -31.18
N LEU A 671 -6.28 -8.24 -30.59
CA LEU A 671 -5.66 -7.55 -29.47
C LEU A 671 -4.29 -6.95 -29.86
N ASP A 672 -4.16 -6.45 -31.09
CA ASP A 672 -2.91 -5.99 -31.69
C ASP A 672 -2.14 -4.97 -30.83
N CYS A 673 -2.86 -4.02 -30.18
CA CYS A 673 -2.23 -3.06 -29.27
C CYS A 673 -1.51 -3.71 -28.08
N TYR A 674 -2.08 -4.80 -27.52
CA TYR A 674 -1.46 -5.53 -26.41
C TYR A 674 -0.26 -6.36 -26.86
N TYR A 675 -0.33 -6.98 -28.05
CA TYR A 675 0.82 -7.70 -28.62
C TYR A 675 2.01 -6.79 -28.92
N LYS A 676 1.75 -5.51 -29.23
CA LYS A 676 2.78 -4.50 -29.48
C LYS A 676 3.23 -3.73 -28.24
N GLY A 677 2.56 -3.92 -27.10
CA GLY A 677 2.78 -3.09 -25.91
C GLY A 677 2.37 -1.62 -26.11
N ASP A 678 1.53 -1.31 -27.12
CA ASP A 678 1.01 0.03 -27.38
C ASP A 678 -0.23 0.32 -26.53
N VAL A 679 0.00 0.48 -25.22
CA VAL A 679 -1.05 0.58 -24.21
C VAL A 679 -1.15 1.98 -23.56
N LEU A 680 -0.44 2.97 -24.08
CA LEU A 680 -0.50 4.34 -23.55
C LEU A 680 -1.90 4.96 -23.73
N HIS A 681 -2.60 4.60 -24.82
CA HIS A 681 -3.91 5.14 -25.20
C HIS A 681 -4.82 4.05 -25.76
N VAL A 682 -5.18 3.06 -24.94
CA VAL A 682 -6.10 1.98 -25.34
C VAL A 682 -7.51 2.52 -25.53
N SER A 683 -8.10 2.28 -26.72
CA SER A 683 -9.48 2.70 -27.02
C SER A 683 -10.53 1.89 -26.25
N ASP A 684 -11.75 2.43 -26.12
CA ASP A 684 -12.87 1.67 -25.55
C ASP A 684 -13.09 0.36 -26.30
N ALA A 685 -13.01 0.40 -27.65
CA ALA A 685 -13.24 -0.78 -28.48
C ALA A 685 -12.18 -1.87 -28.24
N ASP A 686 -10.90 -1.52 -28.08
CA ASP A 686 -9.84 -2.50 -27.84
C ASP A 686 -9.91 -3.07 -26.43
N PHE A 687 -10.25 -2.22 -25.44
CA PHE A 687 -10.46 -2.70 -24.08
C PHE A 687 -11.70 -3.60 -23.95
N GLU A 688 -12.81 -3.30 -24.65
CA GLU A 688 -13.98 -4.17 -24.71
C GLU A 688 -13.67 -5.52 -25.38
N LYS A 689 -12.78 -5.55 -26.40
CA LYS A 689 -12.30 -6.81 -26.99
C LYS A 689 -11.52 -7.65 -25.95
N LEU A 690 -10.65 -7.00 -25.16
CA LEU A 690 -9.90 -7.67 -24.07
C LEU A 690 -10.86 -8.23 -23.03
N LEU A 691 -11.79 -7.42 -22.53
CA LEU A 691 -12.80 -7.82 -21.55
C LEU A 691 -13.72 -8.93 -22.07
N GLY A 692 -14.03 -8.93 -23.37
CA GLY A 692 -15.03 -9.80 -23.99
C GLY A 692 -16.49 -9.36 -23.76
N HIS A 693 -16.68 -8.15 -23.24
CA HIS A 693 -17.97 -7.51 -23.01
C HIS A 693 -17.82 -5.97 -23.02
N PRO A 694 -18.94 -5.23 -23.21
CA PRO A 694 -18.89 -3.77 -23.16
C PRO A 694 -18.44 -3.23 -21.79
N ILE A 695 -17.74 -2.09 -21.79
CA ILE A 695 -17.37 -1.38 -20.55
C ILE A 695 -18.66 -0.97 -19.82
N PRO A 696 -18.81 -1.28 -18.51
CA PRO A 696 -19.97 -0.90 -17.74
C PRO A 696 -20.16 0.63 -17.69
N LYS A 697 -21.26 1.14 -18.23
CA LYS A 697 -21.58 2.58 -18.18
C LYS A 697 -22.22 2.91 -16.82
N GLY A 698 -21.43 3.40 -15.90
CA GLY A 698 -21.89 3.83 -14.59
C GLY A 698 -22.79 5.07 -14.67
N LYS A 699 -24.13 4.93 -14.56
CA LYS A 699 -25.02 6.07 -14.33
C LYS A 699 -25.05 6.44 -12.86
N THR A 700 -25.01 7.75 -12.53
CA THR A 700 -25.23 8.20 -11.15
C THR A 700 -26.66 7.92 -10.75
N LYS A 701 -26.83 7.05 -9.77
CA LYS A 701 -28.13 6.73 -9.16
C LYS A 701 -28.19 7.42 -7.79
N ILE A 702 -29.35 7.96 -7.45
CA ILE A 702 -29.62 8.43 -6.10
C ILE A 702 -30.04 7.23 -5.27
N ASP A 703 -29.06 6.55 -4.69
CA ASP A 703 -29.22 5.37 -3.84
C ASP A 703 -28.24 5.43 -2.65
N ARG A 704 -28.15 4.38 -1.86
CA ARG A 704 -27.27 4.28 -0.69
C ARG A 704 -25.78 4.43 -1.03
N ASN A 705 -25.40 4.23 -2.28
CA ASN A 705 -24.00 4.31 -2.77
C ASN A 705 -23.64 5.66 -3.38
N LEU A 706 -24.57 6.61 -3.39
CA LEU A 706 -24.29 7.99 -3.77
C LEU A 706 -23.29 8.59 -2.74
N THR A 707 -22.20 9.19 -3.21
CA THR A 707 -21.26 9.88 -2.31
C THR A 707 -21.76 11.28 -1.94
N LEU A 708 -21.33 11.78 -0.78
CA LEU A 708 -21.68 13.16 -0.39
C LEU A 708 -21.18 14.20 -1.41
N GLY A 709 -20.08 13.93 -2.09
CA GLY A 709 -19.58 14.75 -3.20
C GLY A 709 -20.43 14.73 -4.47
N GLU A 710 -21.38 13.80 -4.58
CA GLU A 710 -22.32 13.69 -5.70
C GLU A 710 -23.74 14.20 -5.37
N LEU A 711 -23.95 14.81 -4.18
CA LEU A 711 -25.24 15.36 -3.80
C LEU A 711 -25.72 16.51 -4.68
N ASN A 712 -24.88 17.06 -5.56
CA ASN A 712 -25.29 17.98 -6.63
C ASN A 712 -26.25 17.34 -7.64
N HIS A 713 -26.34 16.00 -7.69
CA HIS A 713 -27.33 15.27 -8.48
C HIS A 713 -28.68 15.10 -7.76
N ALA A 714 -28.75 15.49 -6.47
CA ALA A 714 -29.99 15.38 -5.68
C ALA A 714 -31.10 16.25 -6.24
N ARG A 715 -32.33 15.76 -6.13
CA ARG A 715 -33.55 16.50 -6.47
C ARG A 715 -34.07 17.35 -5.28
N SER A 716 -33.27 17.46 -4.25
CA SER A 716 -33.56 18.13 -3.00
C SER A 716 -32.69 19.37 -2.82
N PRO A 717 -33.26 20.52 -2.42
CA PRO A 717 -32.48 21.71 -2.07
C PRO A 717 -31.52 21.48 -0.90
N LEU A 718 -31.90 20.62 0.06
CA LEU A 718 -31.07 20.31 1.22
C LEU A 718 -29.83 19.52 0.80
N GLY A 719 -29.98 18.50 -0.05
CA GLY A 719 -28.85 17.74 -0.58
C GLY A 719 -27.88 18.62 -1.35
N TRP A 720 -28.39 19.52 -2.19
CA TRP A 720 -27.58 20.49 -2.91
C TRP A 720 -26.85 21.48 -1.96
N LEU A 721 -27.53 21.93 -0.88
CA LEU A 721 -26.92 22.80 0.12
C LEU A 721 -25.78 22.09 0.87
N VAL A 722 -25.97 20.84 1.28
CA VAL A 722 -24.92 20.03 1.92
C VAL A 722 -23.72 19.88 1.00
N TRP A 723 -23.95 19.53 -0.27
CA TRP A 723 -22.89 19.47 -1.27
C TRP A 723 -22.13 20.79 -1.41
N LEU A 724 -22.85 21.91 -1.49
CA LEU A 724 -22.25 23.24 -1.63
C LEU A 724 -21.37 23.59 -0.43
N VAL A 725 -21.85 23.31 0.78
CA VAL A 725 -21.11 23.58 2.02
C VAL A 725 -19.83 22.74 2.06
N LEU A 726 -19.92 21.43 1.82
CA LEU A 726 -18.76 20.53 1.80
C LEU A 726 -17.74 20.95 0.73
N THR A 727 -18.22 21.32 -0.46
CA THR A 727 -17.36 21.77 -1.57
C THR A 727 -16.63 23.07 -1.21
N ILE A 728 -17.33 24.04 -0.58
CA ILE A 728 -16.72 25.31 -0.15
C ILE A 728 -15.68 25.07 0.95
N LEU A 729 -16.00 24.24 1.94
CA LEU A 729 -15.08 23.93 3.04
C LEU A 729 -13.81 23.24 2.50
N LEU A 730 -13.99 22.30 1.59
CA LEU A 730 -12.88 21.59 0.94
C LEU A 730 -12.02 22.57 0.13
N ASP A 731 -12.63 23.41 -0.72
CA ASP A 731 -11.95 24.41 -1.53
C ASP A 731 -11.16 25.43 -0.68
N VAL A 732 -11.75 25.87 0.44
CA VAL A 732 -11.08 26.77 1.40
C VAL A 732 -9.87 26.06 2.04
N SER A 733 -9.97 24.76 2.37
CA SER A 733 -8.86 24.00 2.94
C SER A 733 -7.72 23.85 1.94
N TYR A 734 -8.03 23.59 0.67
CA TYR A 734 -7.03 23.55 -0.41
C TYR A 734 -6.33 24.91 -0.61
N LYS A 735 -7.09 26.00 -0.63
CA LYS A 735 -6.52 27.36 -0.77
C LYS A 735 -5.62 27.77 0.42
N ARG A 736 -5.81 27.16 1.58
CA ARG A 736 -4.93 27.34 2.75
C ARG A 736 -3.65 26.49 2.70
N GLY A 737 -3.48 25.65 1.67
CA GLY A 737 -2.37 24.71 1.56
C GLY A 737 -2.41 23.55 2.55
N LYS A 738 -3.55 23.33 3.20
CA LYS A 738 -3.78 22.20 4.12
C LYS A 738 -5.16 21.59 3.83
N PRO A 739 -5.26 20.64 2.88
CA PRO A 739 -6.51 19.91 2.68
C PRO A 739 -6.99 19.29 3.98
N ASP A 740 -8.25 19.52 4.33
CA ASP A 740 -8.87 18.89 5.49
C ASP A 740 -9.25 17.45 5.14
N LEU A 741 -8.49 16.49 5.68
CA LEU A 741 -8.66 15.07 5.38
C LEU A 741 -10.02 14.54 5.87
N ASN A 742 -10.59 15.09 6.97
CA ASN A 742 -11.91 14.70 7.45
C ASN A 742 -13.00 15.11 6.46
N ILE A 743 -12.94 16.36 5.96
CA ILE A 743 -13.90 16.85 4.96
C ILE A 743 -13.74 16.06 3.66
N LEU A 744 -12.51 15.76 3.23
CA LEU A 744 -12.22 14.97 2.04
C LEU A 744 -12.75 13.53 2.18
N PHE A 745 -12.57 12.91 3.33
CA PHE A 745 -13.13 11.60 3.64
C PHE A 745 -14.65 11.61 3.55
N GLN A 746 -15.31 12.57 4.21
CA GLN A 746 -16.77 12.74 4.14
C GLN A 746 -17.24 12.98 2.70
N TYR A 747 -16.55 13.84 1.95
CA TYR A 747 -16.88 14.15 0.57
C TYR A 747 -16.92 12.91 -0.34
N ASN A 748 -15.98 11.98 -0.14
CA ASN A 748 -15.88 10.73 -0.90
C ASN A 748 -16.70 9.56 -0.29
N MET A 749 -17.29 9.75 0.88
CA MET A 749 -18.04 8.73 1.61
C MET A 749 -19.43 8.52 0.98
N PRO A 750 -19.84 7.26 0.69
CA PRO A 750 -21.19 6.95 0.28
C PRO A 750 -22.19 7.05 1.46
N LEU A 751 -23.45 7.35 1.17
CA LEU A 751 -24.51 7.51 2.18
C LEU A 751 -24.62 6.28 3.11
N ARG A 752 -24.42 5.06 2.61
CA ARG A 752 -24.48 3.84 3.45
C ARG A 752 -23.44 3.85 4.58
N ALA A 753 -22.29 4.49 4.36
CA ALA A 753 -21.23 4.52 5.37
C ALA A 753 -21.65 5.28 6.62
N LEU A 754 -22.62 6.19 6.54
CA LEU A 754 -23.24 6.83 7.72
C LEU A 754 -23.81 5.79 8.69
N ALA A 755 -24.47 4.74 8.20
CA ALA A 755 -24.98 3.66 9.06
C ALA A 755 -23.87 2.72 9.56
N LYS A 756 -22.80 2.54 8.79
CA LYS A 756 -21.74 1.58 9.11
C LYS A 756 -20.67 2.13 10.06
N MET A 757 -20.56 3.46 10.24
CA MET A 757 -19.47 4.12 10.95
C MET A 757 -19.89 4.94 12.20
N THR A 758 -21.17 4.97 12.54
CA THR A 758 -21.69 5.84 13.63
C THR A 758 -22.03 5.10 14.92
N ASN A 759 -21.47 3.91 15.12
CA ASN A 759 -21.70 3.07 16.30
C ASN A 759 -23.21 2.86 16.58
N GLY A 760 -24.00 2.64 15.52
CA GLY A 760 -25.42 2.41 15.60
C GLY A 760 -26.29 3.65 15.83
N ALA A 761 -25.71 4.86 15.82
CA ALA A 761 -26.49 6.11 15.94
C ALA A 761 -27.39 6.34 14.70
N ILE A 762 -26.90 5.99 13.52
CA ILE A 762 -27.66 6.07 12.26
C ILE A 762 -27.92 4.63 11.78
N SER A 763 -29.18 4.31 11.48
CA SER A 763 -29.57 3.02 10.88
C SER A 763 -29.64 3.11 9.36
N MET A 764 -29.60 1.96 8.67
CA MET A 764 -29.79 1.91 7.22
C MET A 764 -31.21 2.37 6.82
N GLY A 765 -32.20 2.19 7.69
CA GLY A 765 -33.54 2.74 7.50
C GLY A 765 -33.58 4.27 7.48
N MET A 766 -32.73 4.93 8.33
CA MET A 766 -32.57 6.40 8.28
C MET A 766 -31.88 6.81 6.98
N VAL A 767 -30.86 6.07 6.54
CA VAL A 767 -30.19 6.30 5.23
C VAL A 767 -31.18 6.20 4.08
N ASP A 768 -32.10 5.22 4.10
CA ASP A 768 -33.16 5.12 3.11
C ASP A 768 -34.09 6.35 3.12
N GLY A 769 -34.39 6.89 4.30
CA GLY A 769 -35.15 8.13 4.43
C GLY A 769 -34.41 9.32 3.79
N ILE A 770 -33.08 9.43 4.02
CA ILE A 770 -32.23 10.42 3.37
C ILE A 770 -32.25 10.22 1.85
N VAL A 771 -32.13 9.00 1.35
CA VAL A 771 -32.18 8.70 -0.08
C VAL A 771 -33.53 9.13 -0.69
N MET A 772 -34.64 8.86 0.00
CA MET A 772 -35.98 9.31 -0.44
C MET A 772 -36.06 10.85 -0.51
N GLU A 773 -35.52 11.54 0.48
CA GLU A 773 -35.44 13.01 0.50
C GLU A 773 -34.66 13.50 -0.73
N LEU A 774 -33.48 12.94 -0.98
CA LEU A 774 -32.62 13.28 -2.12
C LEU A 774 -33.26 12.97 -3.48
N GLN A 775 -34.16 11.98 -3.55
CA GLN A 775 -34.95 11.65 -4.74
C GLN A 775 -36.10 12.63 -4.99
N GLY A 776 -36.38 13.57 -4.06
CA GLY A 776 -37.42 14.58 -4.16
C GLY A 776 -38.69 14.29 -3.34
N PHE A 777 -38.72 13.21 -2.54
CA PHE A 777 -39.81 12.89 -1.60
C PHE A 777 -39.56 13.51 -0.22
N TRP A 778 -39.40 14.80 -0.15
CA TRP A 778 -38.82 15.53 1.01
C TRP A 778 -39.55 15.25 2.33
N ILE A 779 -40.91 15.38 2.35
CA ILE A 779 -41.68 15.17 3.57
C ILE A 779 -41.67 13.70 3.98
N LEU A 780 -41.86 12.79 3.03
CA LEU A 780 -41.87 11.35 3.29
C LEU A 780 -40.50 10.86 3.75
N GLY A 781 -39.42 11.37 3.12
CA GLY A 781 -38.04 11.08 3.53
C GLY A 781 -37.77 11.55 4.96
N LEU A 782 -38.14 12.78 5.32
CA LEU A 782 -37.96 13.29 6.68
C LEU A 782 -38.76 12.50 7.72
N VAL A 783 -40.03 12.20 7.42
CA VAL A 783 -40.88 11.38 8.30
C VAL A 783 -40.27 9.99 8.51
N ARG A 784 -39.75 9.39 7.45
CA ARG A 784 -39.05 8.09 7.53
C ARG A 784 -37.77 8.21 8.39
N VAL A 785 -36.93 9.22 8.22
CA VAL A 785 -35.74 9.44 9.05
C VAL A 785 -36.12 9.52 10.54
N ILE A 786 -37.14 10.31 10.90
CA ILE A 786 -37.58 10.47 12.30
C ILE A 786 -38.13 9.16 12.85
N TYR A 787 -38.99 8.48 12.09
CA TYR A 787 -39.55 7.18 12.48
C TYR A 787 -38.47 6.14 12.73
N GLU A 788 -37.53 5.98 11.78
CA GLU A 788 -36.43 5.01 11.88
C GLU A 788 -35.43 5.39 12.97
N ALA A 789 -35.23 6.68 13.27
CA ALA A 789 -34.39 7.12 14.39
C ALA A 789 -34.97 6.68 15.74
N ILE A 790 -36.28 6.92 15.97
CA ILE A 790 -36.95 6.49 17.20
C ILE A 790 -36.94 4.96 17.32
N LYS A 791 -37.28 4.26 16.25
CA LYS A 791 -37.24 2.80 16.16
C LYS A 791 -35.85 2.26 16.46
N ASN A 792 -34.80 2.85 15.88
CA ASN A 792 -33.42 2.41 16.06
C ASN A 792 -32.97 2.49 17.53
N VAL A 793 -33.26 3.60 18.21
CA VAL A 793 -32.93 3.77 19.64
C VAL A 793 -33.58 2.69 20.48
N VAL A 794 -34.90 2.41 20.26
CA VAL A 794 -35.64 1.39 21.01
C VAL A 794 -35.07 -0.01 20.75
N LEU A 795 -34.85 -0.35 19.46
CA LEU A 795 -34.34 -1.67 19.08
C LEU A 795 -32.91 -1.93 19.54
N ASN A 796 -32.03 -0.90 19.48
CA ASN A 796 -30.66 -1.04 19.98
C ASN A 796 -30.65 -1.27 21.51
N ALA A 797 -31.45 -0.52 22.28
CA ALA A 797 -31.56 -0.72 23.71
C ALA A 797 -32.08 -2.13 24.09
N GLN A 798 -33.09 -2.63 23.37
CA GLN A 798 -33.61 -3.98 23.58
C GLN A 798 -32.58 -5.06 23.23
N MET A 799 -31.87 -4.92 22.13
CA MET A 799 -30.84 -5.86 21.69
C MET A 799 -29.68 -5.91 22.69
N GLU A 800 -29.14 -4.74 23.08
CA GLU A 800 -28.03 -4.68 24.05
C GLU A 800 -28.42 -5.34 25.39
N LYS A 801 -29.69 -5.19 25.82
CA LYS A 801 -30.20 -5.87 26.99
C LYS A 801 -30.18 -7.39 26.81
N ARG A 802 -30.65 -7.93 25.67
CA ARG A 802 -30.63 -9.38 25.39
C ARG A 802 -29.19 -9.94 25.31
N LEU A 803 -28.30 -9.21 24.61
CA LEU A 803 -26.90 -9.64 24.44
C LEU A 803 -26.10 -9.65 25.76
N ARG A 804 -26.53 -8.87 26.78
CA ARG A 804 -25.91 -8.90 28.12
C ARG A 804 -26.48 -9.99 29.02
N GLY A 805 -27.46 -10.75 28.57
CA GLY A 805 -28.11 -11.78 29.40
C GLY A 805 -28.95 -11.22 30.55
N ALA A 806 -29.48 -10.00 30.42
CA ALA A 806 -30.25 -9.30 31.46
C ALA A 806 -31.73 -9.17 31.10
#